data_1698b1ca26cc7d15f5008558e56f29ff
#
_entry.id   1698b1ca26cc7d15f5008558e56f29ff
#
_cell.length_a   1.000
_cell.length_b   1.000
_cell.length_c   1.000
_cell.angle_alpha   90.00
_cell.angle_beta   90.00
_cell.angle_gamma   90.00
#
_symmetry.space_group_name_H-M   'P 1'
#
loop_
_entity.id
_entity.type
_entity.pdbx_description
1 polymer ?
#
loop_
_entity_poly.entity_id
_entity_poly.type
_entity_poly.pdbx_seq_one_letter_code
_entity_poly.pdbx_strand_id
1 'polypeptide(L)'
;MTQPLPSSAHANVPASVESELDLRNVYFYKLNHDRPAIPPRPGTVILDLEDGVCTCDKAPRRRAIREVLDKPLPHGVSVLVRCHGLDDAGGMLLDLDAVSHPALRGFILPMVSRVDEVESFDQLLTEKERELGLQRGHFAIHLLIEIPEAYLDLADLARASSRVASIMFGREDFMSRFPKGGNQAAHLAEAQIPLIAAAIGVPAIASPYCAVADPKGFVRYCQRTRDLGYSGTFTVHPSQRPAADDAFAPSALDIQSAQTLIQGTSESQLVRMNGCLVGPPMRRRAEALLHESDRHSSSAGQESTPGGATTIDHPASEGIRTAQATVPSRKGRLPTYGVDTSTTQVGSILESPHAYTLDEGWRAKWFAHFPTSDAVLTSEPAAQAFGFDERPLPFSLLLNLCLCLSVEPFSQTCRFHLGLRDARQIAPVRMGDTVRARIRVEALRNTSAGDAAVIVTTHILENQHGEVVFALTKDSYYAAIPGLEGRGELDRTGTEHVAFDTALTAQAHSGAGARVDNGAYLPSSIPVSTGEVILHPAVRPIGWSENLELTTLVRNTHPIHFDAQRYGRKGIVVCGGFVQALVQGLASPEFRQVIEERLIHSFHAGTVMPEDRLGALSRVLEVRDLGDGTEEVVVSTLGLINVDVEQELVGVAIPDALFGPEPVKPATLRALCTAHCPVLENRIALRAVRVLRRIKA
;
A
#
# COMPACT_ATOMS: atom_id res chain seq x y z
N MET A 1 36.01 30.71 -5.34
CA MET A 1 35.80 30.93 -3.89
C MET A 1 34.32 31.13 -3.71
N THR A 2 33.60 30.05 -3.47
CA THR A 2 32.16 30.03 -3.19
C THR A 2 32.02 29.76 -1.68
N GLN A 3 31.38 30.72 -0.99
CA GLN A 3 31.07 30.59 0.44
C GLN A 3 30.10 29.46 0.67
N PRO A 4 30.22 28.67 1.75
CA PRO A 4 29.23 27.66 2.11
C PRO A 4 27.96 28.34 2.61
N LEU A 5 26.81 27.81 2.18
CA LEU A 5 25.49 28.15 2.70
C LEU A 5 25.42 27.85 4.20
N PRO A 6 24.72 28.68 5.00
CA PRO A 6 24.58 28.44 6.43
C PRO A 6 23.79 27.15 6.68
N SER A 7 24.30 26.31 7.59
CA SER A 7 23.62 25.12 8.10
C SER A 7 22.23 25.51 8.63
N SER A 8 21.21 24.79 8.21
CA SER A 8 19.85 24.89 8.74
C SER A 8 19.88 24.81 10.25
N ALA A 9 19.48 25.90 10.92
CA ALA A 9 19.23 25.92 12.33
C ALA A 9 18.11 24.92 12.62
N HIS A 10 18.44 23.83 13.29
CA HIS A 10 17.45 23.03 14.00
C HIS A 10 16.81 23.96 15.04
N ALA A 11 15.52 24.21 14.91
CA ALA A 11 14.76 24.88 15.94
C ALA A 11 14.88 24.01 17.20
N ASN A 12 15.62 24.52 18.21
CA ASN A 12 15.67 23.91 19.53
C ASN A 12 14.27 24.04 20.15
N VAL A 13 13.50 22.97 20.18
CA VAL A 13 12.41 22.81 21.12
C VAL A 13 13.05 22.88 22.53
N PRO A 14 12.53 23.71 23.43
CA PRO A 14 13.12 23.80 24.75
C PRO A 14 13.10 22.44 25.42
N ALA A 15 14.24 21.93 25.80
CA ALA A 15 14.45 20.62 26.44
C ALA A 15 13.66 20.44 27.78
N SER A 16 12.94 21.46 28.23
CA SER A 16 12.20 21.47 29.51
C SER A 16 10.78 20.90 29.42
N VAL A 17 10.17 20.76 28.24
CA VAL A 17 8.78 20.27 28.10
C VAL A 17 8.74 18.80 27.61
N GLU A 18 9.77 18.33 26.91
CA GLU A 18 9.83 16.96 26.35
C GLU A 18 10.04 15.85 27.39
N SER A 19 10.48 16.16 28.62
CA SER A 19 11.04 15.13 29.52
C SER A 19 10.03 14.43 30.43
N GLU A 20 8.74 14.83 30.47
CA GLU A 20 7.82 14.36 31.51
C GLU A 20 6.50 13.74 31.03
N LEU A 21 6.12 13.81 29.75
CA LEU A 21 4.86 13.25 29.28
C LEU A 21 5.05 11.84 28.70
N ASP A 22 4.36 10.86 29.29
CA ASP A 22 4.22 9.54 28.69
C ASP A 22 3.05 9.55 27.69
N LEU A 23 3.38 9.63 26.40
CA LEU A 23 2.41 9.71 25.31
C LEU A 23 2.06 8.36 24.66
N ARG A 24 2.61 7.22 25.16
CA ARG A 24 2.28 5.87 24.63
C ARG A 24 0.81 5.56 24.74
N ASN A 25 0.18 6.04 25.81
CA ASN A 25 -1.20 5.80 26.17
C ASN A 25 -1.81 7.09 26.72
N VAL A 26 -2.50 7.81 25.85
CA VAL A 26 -3.14 9.08 26.21
C VAL A 26 -4.61 8.80 26.47
N TYR A 27 -4.99 8.79 27.75
CA TYR A 27 -6.28 8.28 28.19
C TYR A 27 -7.35 9.38 28.33
N PHE A 28 -8.38 9.34 27.49
CA PHE A 28 -9.60 10.12 27.66
C PHE A 28 -10.35 9.66 28.90
N TYR A 29 -10.27 10.45 29.96
CA TYR A 29 -10.89 10.14 31.22
C TYR A 29 -12.18 10.92 31.45
N LYS A 30 -13.29 10.21 31.58
CA LYS A 30 -14.57 10.82 31.94
C LYS A 30 -14.61 11.14 33.42
N LEU A 31 -14.19 12.37 33.78
CA LEU A 31 -14.17 12.84 35.17
C LEU A 31 -15.61 12.88 35.72
N ASN A 32 -15.84 12.28 36.87
CA ASN A 32 -17.10 12.43 37.60
C ASN A 32 -17.12 13.78 38.33
N HIS A 33 -18.07 14.66 37.99
CA HIS A 33 -18.15 15.98 38.59
C HIS A 33 -18.68 16.00 40.03
N ASP A 34 -19.37 14.91 40.49
CA ASP A 34 -19.82 14.79 41.90
C ASP A 34 -18.72 14.28 42.84
N ARG A 35 -17.78 13.53 42.28
CA ARG A 35 -16.62 12.98 43.02
C ARG A 35 -15.37 13.07 42.15
N PRO A 36 -14.81 14.25 41.95
CA PRO A 36 -13.70 14.41 41.02
C PRO A 36 -12.41 13.79 41.59
N ALA A 37 -11.91 12.80 40.89
CA ALA A 37 -10.65 12.11 41.19
C ALA A 37 -10.00 11.60 39.90
N ILE A 38 -8.67 11.61 39.86
CA ILE A 38 -7.87 11.05 38.75
C ILE A 38 -7.52 9.60 39.07
N PRO A 39 -7.55 8.68 38.08
CA PRO A 39 -7.11 7.32 38.30
C PRO A 39 -5.63 7.24 38.67
N PRO A 40 -5.24 6.40 39.64
CA PRO A 40 -3.88 6.37 40.19
C PRO A 40 -2.84 5.73 39.27
N ARG A 41 -3.26 5.20 38.09
CA ARG A 41 -2.34 4.58 37.15
C ARG A 41 -1.47 5.63 36.45
N PRO A 42 -0.13 5.50 36.45
CA PRO A 42 0.78 6.38 35.71
C PRO A 42 0.43 6.54 34.24
N GLY A 43 0.85 7.64 33.63
CA GLY A 43 0.63 7.98 32.23
C GLY A 43 -0.14 9.29 32.04
N THR A 44 -0.46 9.61 30.80
CA THR A 44 -1.13 10.86 30.44
C THR A 44 -2.64 10.71 30.42
N VAL A 45 -3.33 11.60 31.10
CA VAL A 45 -4.80 11.65 31.21
C VAL A 45 -5.32 12.93 30.56
N ILE A 46 -6.33 12.81 29.70
CA ILE A 46 -7.05 13.93 29.10
C ILE A 46 -8.35 14.14 29.85
N LEU A 47 -8.58 15.38 30.29
CA LEU A 47 -9.85 15.86 30.79
C LEU A 47 -10.51 16.71 29.71
N ASP A 48 -11.71 16.34 29.32
CA ASP A 48 -12.40 16.91 28.18
C ASP A 48 -13.36 18.04 28.57
N LEU A 49 -13.28 19.14 27.83
CA LEU A 49 -14.22 20.28 27.89
C LEU A 49 -14.88 20.59 26.55
N GLU A 50 -14.60 19.76 25.52
CA GLU A 50 -15.10 19.91 24.16
C GLU A 50 -16.27 18.95 23.91
N ASP A 51 -16.34 18.23 22.81
CA ASP A 51 -17.47 17.42 22.32
C ASP A 51 -17.91 16.27 23.25
N GLY A 52 -17.00 15.74 24.06
CA GLY A 52 -17.33 14.69 25.03
C GLY A 52 -18.16 15.19 26.25
N VAL A 53 -18.49 16.49 26.31
CA VAL A 53 -19.22 17.08 27.41
C VAL A 53 -20.40 17.92 26.92
N CYS A 54 -21.61 17.58 27.40
CA CYS A 54 -22.79 18.35 27.07
C CYS A 54 -22.63 19.81 27.50
N THR A 55 -23.18 20.77 26.76
CA THR A 55 -23.09 22.20 27.03
C THR A 55 -23.57 22.54 28.46
N CYS A 56 -24.61 21.87 28.98
CA CYS A 56 -25.13 22.05 30.33
C CYS A 56 -24.12 21.62 31.44
N ASP A 57 -23.20 20.68 31.11
CA ASP A 57 -22.24 20.13 32.06
C ASP A 57 -20.86 20.82 32.02
N LYS A 58 -20.61 21.69 31.03
CA LYS A 58 -19.30 22.32 30.86
C LYS A 58 -18.85 23.15 32.10
N ALA A 59 -19.74 23.96 32.65
CA ALA A 59 -19.41 24.74 33.85
C ALA A 59 -19.17 23.87 35.11
N PRO A 60 -19.99 22.86 35.43
CA PRO A 60 -19.66 21.86 36.44
C PRO A 60 -18.34 21.13 36.18
N ARG A 61 -18.05 20.78 34.93
CA ARG A 61 -16.82 20.06 34.52
C ARG A 61 -15.58 20.94 34.76
N ARG A 62 -15.61 22.21 34.36
CA ARG A 62 -14.52 23.17 34.67
C ARG A 62 -14.19 23.20 36.14
N ARG A 63 -15.22 23.32 37.03
CA ARG A 63 -15.03 23.31 38.48
C ARG A 63 -14.42 21.99 38.97
N ALA A 64 -14.91 20.85 38.46
CA ALA A 64 -14.40 19.55 38.85
C ALA A 64 -12.93 19.36 38.43
N ILE A 65 -12.55 19.82 37.23
CA ILE A 65 -11.16 19.80 36.77
C ILE A 65 -10.30 20.64 37.67
N ARG A 66 -10.72 21.87 38.03
CA ARG A 66 -10.00 22.73 38.93
C ARG A 66 -9.80 22.07 40.29
N GLU A 67 -10.85 21.50 40.88
CA GLU A 67 -10.78 20.79 42.15
C GLU A 67 -9.79 19.61 42.14
N VAL A 68 -9.66 18.92 41.02
CA VAL A 68 -8.68 17.86 40.86
C VAL A 68 -7.27 18.43 40.79
N LEU A 69 -7.04 19.49 40.02
CA LEU A 69 -5.73 20.11 39.86
C LEU A 69 -5.24 20.82 41.15
N ASP A 70 -6.15 21.29 42.01
CA ASP A 70 -5.82 21.87 43.33
C ASP A 70 -5.34 20.81 44.33
N LYS A 71 -5.50 19.51 44.05
CA LYS A 71 -5.03 18.37 44.86
C LYS A 71 -3.73 17.80 44.28
N PRO A 72 -2.85 17.19 45.11
CA PRO A 72 -1.70 16.48 44.58
C PRO A 72 -2.14 15.39 43.60
N LEU A 73 -1.59 15.40 42.37
CA LEU A 73 -1.82 14.37 41.37
C LEU A 73 -1.15 13.07 41.82
N PRO A 74 -1.72 11.90 41.44
CA PRO A 74 -1.07 10.61 41.67
C PRO A 74 0.31 10.58 41.02
N HIS A 75 1.24 9.84 41.64
CA HIS A 75 2.61 9.74 41.14
C HIS A 75 2.65 9.21 39.68
N GLY A 76 3.44 9.87 38.85
CA GLY A 76 3.59 9.51 37.44
C GLY A 76 2.38 9.83 36.56
N VAL A 77 1.38 10.56 37.05
CA VAL A 77 0.24 10.99 36.24
C VAL A 77 0.44 12.43 35.78
N SER A 78 0.34 12.62 34.47
CA SER A 78 0.29 13.93 33.80
C SER A 78 -1.11 14.23 33.29
N VAL A 79 -1.53 15.49 33.37
CA VAL A 79 -2.87 15.91 32.95
C VAL A 79 -2.78 16.89 31.80
N LEU A 80 -3.56 16.61 30.75
CA LEU A 80 -3.86 17.52 29.65
C LEU A 80 -5.35 17.86 29.68
N VAL A 81 -5.72 19.03 29.15
CA VAL A 81 -7.12 19.41 28.95
C VAL A 81 -7.39 19.61 27.46
N ARG A 82 -8.42 18.96 26.91
CA ARG A 82 -8.97 19.33 25.62
C ARG A 82 -9.95 20.47 25.83
N CYS A 83 -9.58 21.68 25.40
CA CYS A 83 -10.40 22.89 25.49
C CYS A 83 -11.25 23.08 24.24
N HIS A 84 -12.14 24.07 24.20
CA HIS A 84 -12.80 24.50 22.98
C HIS A 84 -11.77 24.98 21.94
N GLY A 85 -12.09 24.81 20.66
CA GLY A 85 -11.34 25.43 19.57
C GLY A 85 -11.56 26.93 19.45
N LEU A 86 -10.83 27.62 18.58
CA LEU A 86 -11.02 29.05 18.33
C LEU A 86 -12.34 29.37 17.60
N ASP A 87 -12.99 28.40 17.03
CA ASP A 87 -14.37 28.51 16.53
C ASP A 87 -15.39 28.84 17.64
N ASP A 88 -15.12 28.43 18.90
CA ASP A 88 -15.81 28.91 20.09
C ASP A 88 -14.83 29.65 21.04
N ALA A 89 -14.34 30.82 20.61
CA ALA A 89 -13.38 31.60 21.36
C ALA A 89 -13.90 31.97 22.77
N GLY A 90 -15.22 32.16 22.94
CA GLY A 90 -15.81 32.43 24.26
C GLY A 90 -15.70 31.21 25.18
N GLY A 91 -16.02 30.04 24.68
CA GLY A 91 -15.85 28.78 25.40
C GLY A 91 -14.39 28.50 25.75
N MET A 92 -13.48 28.76 24.84
CA MET A 92 -12.04 28.62 25.05
C MET A 92 -11.52 29.52 26.18
N LEU A 93 -11.86 30.81 26.17
CA LEU A 93 -11.44 31.74 27.23
C LEU A 93 -11.95 31.27 28.59
N LEU A 94 -13.23 30.85 28.67
CA LEU A 94 -13.79 30.29 29.90
C LEU A 94 -13.08 29.01 30.36
N ASP A 95 -12.60 28.18 29.43
CA ASP A 95 -11.81 26.99 29.76
C ASP A 95 -10.46 27.41 30.34
N LEU A 96 -9.71 28.26 29.63
CA LEU A 96 -8.40 28.73 30.07
C LEU A 96 -8.45 29.40 31.45
N ASP A 97 -9.45 30.26 31.67
CA ASP A 97 -9.64 30.92 32.97
C ASP A 97 -9.92 29.94 34.11
N ALA A 98 -10.72 28.92 33.83
CA ALA A 98 -11.13 27.99 34.88
C ALA A 98 -10.07 26.93 35.21
N VAL A 99 -9.33 26.42 34.21
CA VAL A 99 -8.49 25.23 34.41
C VAL A 99 -6.99 25.46 34.30
N SER A 100 -6.52 26.66 33.89
CA SER A 100 -5.08 26.95 33.92
C SER A 100 -4.52 26.84 35.32
N HIS A 101 -3.59 25.91 35.54
CA HIS A 101 -3.07 25.58 36.88
C HIS A 101 -1.64 25.03 36.76
N PRO A 102 -0.74 25.31 37.75
CA PRO A 102 0.64 24.81 37.71
C PRO A 102 0.79 23.28 37.57
N ALA A 103 -0.20 22.49 38.00
CA ALA A 103 -0.19 21.04 37.86
C ALA A 103 -0.59 20.57 36.45
N LEU A 104 -1.16 21.44 35.59
CA LEU A 104 -1.53 21.12 34.23
C LEU A 104 -0.30 21.16 33.31
N ARG A 105 -0.15 20.19 32.42
CA ARG A 105 1.01 20.12 31.51
C ARG A 105 0.77 20.78 30.16
N GLY A 106 -0.47 20.89 29.72
CA GLY A 106 -0.79 21.52 28.45
C GLY A 106 -2.23 21.35 28.02
N PHE A 107 -2.51 21.86 26.83
CA PHE A 107 -3.83 21.85 26.24
C PHE A 107 -3.82 21.12 24.91
N ILE A 108 -4.89 20.39 24.62
CA ILE A 108 -5.17 19.86 23.29
C ILE A 108 -6.04 20.90 22.58
N LEU A 109 -5.55 21.41 21.46
CA LEU A 109 -6.23 22.37 20.61
C LEU A 109 -6.95 21.64 19.48
N PRO A 110 -8.29 21.51 19.55
CA PRO A 110 -9.09 20.86 18.52
C PRO A 110 -9.42 21.81 17.36
N MET A 111 -9.92 21.29 16.27
CA MET A 111 -10.52 22.02 15.13
C MET A 111 -9.65 23.12 14.53
N VAL A 112 -8.34 23.10 14.79
CA VAL A 112 -7.39 24.08 14.25
C VAL A 112 -7.34 23.97 12.71
N SER A 113 -7.34 25.12 12.04
CA SER A 113 -7.32 25.18 10.58
C SER A 113 -6.27 26.15 10.01
N ARG A 114 -5.77 27.11 10.80
CA ARG A 114 -4.88 28.16 10.31
C ARG A 114 -3.75 28.44 11.30
N VAL A 115 -2.64 28.90 10.76
CA VAL A 115 -1.41 29.23 11.50
C VAL A 115 -1.68 30.31 12.57
N ASP A 116 -2.44 31.36 12.21
CA ASP A 116 -2.78 32.46 13.13
C ASP A 116 -3.62 32.03 14.33
N GLU A 117 -4.33 30.91 14.22
CA GLU A 117 -5.06 30.31 15.36
C GLU A 117 -4.09 29.71 16.39
N VAL A 118 -3.04 29.02 15.93
CA VAL A 118 -2.01 28.48 16.83
C VAL A 118 -1.22 29.60 17.48
N GLU A 119 -0.87 30.65 16.73
CA GLU A 119 -0.15 31.84 17.25
C GLU A 119 -0.99 32.58 18.29
N SER A 120 -2.29 32.76 18.03
CA SER A 120 -3.22 33.39 18.97
C SER A 120 -3.36 32.58 20.25
N PHE A 121 -3.43 31.26 20.13
CA PHE A 121 -3.50 30.37 21.29
C PHE A 121 -2.20 30.41 22.13
N ASP A 122 -1.01 30.43 21.48
CA ASP A 122 0.27 30.64 22.19
C ASP A 122 0.28 31.95 23.00
N GLN A 123 -0.25 33.02 22.43
CA GLN A 123 -0.35 34.32 23.12
C GLN A 123 -1.26 34.24 24.37
N LEU A 124 -2.44 33.61 24.23
CA LEU A 124 -3.35 33.38 25.36
C LEU A 124 -2.70 32.55 26.48
N LEU A 125 -1.99 31.49 26.14
CA LEU A 125 -1.25 30.68 27.10
C LEU A 125 -0.13 31.45 27.76
N THR A 126 0.57 32.33 27.03
CA THR A 126 1.61 33.20 27.59
C THR A 126 1.04 34.18 28.60
N GLU A 127 -0.15 34.72 28.35
CA GLU A 127 -0.85 35.57 29.32
C GLU A 127 -1.25 34.80 30.58
N LYS A 128 -1.79 33.59 30.43
CA LYS A 128 -2.16 32.74 31.58
C LYS A 128 -0.95 32.32 32.41
N GLU A 129 0.16 32.00 31.81
CA GLU A 129 1.42 31.69 32.49
C GLU A 129 1.91 32.91 33.29
N ARG A 130 1.84 34.12 32.70
CA ARG A 130 2.20 35.37 33.39
C ARG A 130 1.28 35.66 34.59
N GLU A 131 -0.04 35.44 34.43
CA GLU A 131 -1.02 35.61 35.53
C GLU A 131 -0.74 34.63 36.67
N LEU A 132 -0.31 33.42 36.39
CA LEU A 132 0.00 32.39 37.38
C LEU A 132 1.44 32.44 37.91
N GLY A 133 2.29 33.34 37.40
CA GLY A 133 3.70 33.41 37.76
C GLY A 133 4.53 32.25 37.28
N LEU A 134 4.09 31.60 36.20
CA LEU A 134 4.79 30.45 35.57
C LEU A 134 5.78 30.92 34.49
N GLN A 135 6.75 30.09 34.19
CA GLN A 135 7.67 30.35 33.09
C GLN A 135 6.94 30.20 31.75
N ARG A 136 7.30 31.03 30.77
CA ARG A 136 6.81 30.87 29.38
C ARG A 136 7.14 29.49 28.87
N GLY A 137 6.15 28.78 28.29
CA GLY A 137 6.30 27.44 27.79
C GLY A 137 5.97 26.37 28.84
N HIS A 138 5.42 26.72 29.99
CA HIS A 138 4.92 25.76 30.97
C HIS A 138 3.76 24.92 30.40
N PHE A 139 2.83 25.54 29.67
CA PHE A 139 1.74 24.85 28.99
C PHE A 139 2.17 24.46 27.59
N ALA A 140 2.17 23.16 27.29
CA ALA A 140 2.35 22.64 25.96
C ALA A 140 1.07 22.77 25.11
N ILE A 141 1.23 22.82 23.81
CA ILE A 141 0.14 22.73 22.82
C ILE A 141 0.21 21.35 22.14
N HIS A 142 -0.89 20.65 22.15
CA HIS A 142 -1.06 19.40 21.42
C HIS A 142 -2.08 19.63 20.31
N LEU A 143 -1.65 19.62 19.05
CA LEU A 143 -2.53 19.86 17.90
C LEU A 143 -3.36 18.63 17.60
N LEU A 144 -4.69 18.74 17.61
CA LEU A 144 -5.60 17.67 17.22
C LEU A 144 -6.10 17.93 15.80
N ILE A 145 -5.65 17.08 14.89
CA ILE A 145 -5.93 17.19 13.44
C ILE A 145 -7.22 16.45 13.15
N GLU A 146 -8.31 17.17 12.96
CA GLU A 146 -9.68 16.67 12.86
C GLU A 146 -10.38 17.11 11.59
N ILE A 147 -9.74 17.97 10.79
CA ILE A 147 -10.29 18.50 9.56
C ILE A 147 -9.27 18.41 8.43
N PRO A 148 -9.70 18.21 7.17
CA PRO A 148 -8.79 18.12 6.02
C PRO A 148 -7.92 19.34 5.81
N GLU A 149 -8.41 20.54 6.10
CA GLU A 149 -7.68 21.81 6.00
C GLU A 149 -6.44 21.78 6.91
N ALA A 150 -6.61 21.40 8.18
CA ALA A 150 -5.50 21.24 9.12
C ALA A 150 -4.45 20.21 8.64
N TYR A 151 -4.89 19.16 8.00
CA TYR A 151 -3.97 18.15 7.46
C TYR A 151 -3.14 18.70 6.29
N LEU A 152 -3.72 19.50 5.41
CA LEU A 152 -3.02 20.09 4.27
C LEU A 152 -1.93 21.08 4.70
N ASP A 153 -2.16 21.83 5.77
CA ASP A 153 -1.25 22.85 6.28
C ASP A 153 -0.49 22.41 7.55
N LEU A 154 -0.51 21.11 7.85
CA LEU A 154 -0.03 20.53 9.11
C LEU A 154 1.41 20.94 9.46
N ALA A 155 2.31 20.99 8.49
CA ALA A 155 3.70 21.34 8.74
C ALA A 155 3.86 22.80 9.21
N ASP A 156 3.05 23.71 8.69
CA ASP A 156 3.07 25.13 9.03
C ASP A 156 2.35 25.39 10.36
N LEU A 157 1.22 24.72 10.59
CA LEU A 157 0.53 24.72 11.87
C LEU A 157 1.44 24.27 13.02
N ALA A 158 2.18 23.19 12.83
CA ALA A 158 3.05 22.66 13.86
C ALA A 158 4.31 23.51 14.10
N ARG A 159 4.72 24.33 13.14
CA ARG A 159 5.84 25.30 13.31
C ARG A 159 5.39 26.66 13.83
N ALA A 160 4.09 26.94 13.89
CA ALA A 160 3.56 28.23 14.30
C ALA A 160 3.88 28.59 15.77
N SER A 161 4.15 27.59 16.61
CA SER A 161 4.57 27.83 17.99
C SER A 161 5.60 26.78 18.45
N SER A 162 6.62 27.24 19.18
CA SER A 162 7.58 26.35 19.86
C SER A 162 6.97 25.54 21.02
N ARG A 163 5.71 25.80 21.38
CA ARG A 163 4.96 25.06 22.41
C ARG A 163 4.34 23.78 21.84
N VAL A 164 4.29 23.60 20.51
CA VAL A 164 3.71 22.40 19.92
C VAL A 164 4.56 21.20 20.30
N ALA A 165 3.99 20.34 21.17
CA ALA A 165 4.67 19.21 21.78
C ALA A 165 4.24 17.86 21.17
N SER A 166 3.11 17.80 20.47
CA SER A 166 2.69 16.61 19.71
C SER A 166 1.65 16.95 18.67
N ILE A 167 1.51 16.05 17.70
CA ILE A 167 0.44 16.07 16.71
C ILE A 167 -0.45 14.85 16.97
N MET A 168 -1.73 15.06 17.12
CA MET A 168 -2.72 14.05 17.43
C MET A 168 -3.72 13.94 16.29
N PHE A 169 -4.20 12.74 15.95
CA PHE A 169 -5.16 12.54 14.87
C PHE A 169 -6.55 12.23 15.39
N GLY A 170 -7.52 13.08 15.05
CA GLY A 170 -8.95 12.92 15.35
C GLY A 170 -9.70 12.36 14.14
N ARG A 171 -9.63 11.05 13.92
CA ARG A 171 -10.12 10.38 12.70
C ARG A 171 -11.64 10.54 12.51
N GLU A 172 -12.43 10.48 13.58
CA GLU A 172 -13.90 10.48 13.47
C GLU A 172 -14.41 11.83 12.96
N ASP A 173 -13.88 12.94 13.51
CA ASP A 173 -14.24 14.28 13.07
C ASP A 173 -13.67 14.58 11.68
N PHE A 174 -12.46 14.11 11.38
CA PHE A 174 -11.91 14.15 10.03
C PHE A 174 -12.83 13.45 9.03
N MET A 175 -13.36 12.28 9.39
CA MET A 175 -14.29 11.52 8.56
C MET A 175 -15.65 12.20 8.39
N SER A 176 -16.08 13.02 9.35
CA SER A 176 -17.35 13.75 9.29
C SER A 176 -17.45 14.70 8.08
N ARG A 177 -16.30 15.13 7.54
CA ARG A 177 -16.21 15.96 6.32
C ARG A 177 -16.50 15.18 5.03
N PHE A 178 -16.61 13.86 5.10
CA PHE A 178 -16.85 12.99 3.96
C PHE A 178 -18.19 12.25 4.14
N PRO A 179 -19.33 12.84 3.82
CA PRO A 179 -20.65 12.27 4.08
C PRO A 179 -20.91 10.94 3.34
N LYS A 180 -20.10 10.64 2.32
CA LYS A 180 -20.13 9.36 1.60
C LYS A 180 -18.70 8.83 1.45
N GLY A 181 -18.29 7.90 2.32
CA GLY A 181 -16.98 7.26 2.25
C GLY A 181 -15.91 7.97 3.08
N GLY A 182 -14.76 8.33 2.49
CA GLY A 182 -13.65 9.02 3.16
C GLY A 182 -12.63 8.13 3.89
N ASN A 183 -12.88 6.82 4.03
CA ASN A 183 -11.96 5.91 4.72
C ASN A 183 -10.54 5.92 4.11
N GLN A 184 -10.42 6.00 2.79
CA GLN A 184 -9.12 6.05 2.13
C GLN A 184 -8.39 7.37 2.38
N ALA A 185 -9.12 8.50 2.39
CA ALA A 185 -8.56 9.80 2.74
C ALA A 185 -8.05 9.82 4.18
N ALA A 186 -8.82 9.27 5.12
CA ALA A 186 -8.41 9.15 6.51
C ALA A 186 -7.20 8.20 6.69
N HIS A 187 -7.13 7.10 5.95
CA HIS A 187 -5.95 6.22 5.97
C HIS A 187 -4.71 6.89 5.38
N LEU A 188 -4.87 7.71 4.34
CA LEU A 188 -3.77 8.49 3.79
C LEU A 188 -3.24 9.49 4.81
N ALA A 189 -4.12 10.26 5.45
CA ALA A 189 -3.76 11.20 6.51
C ALA A 189 -3.08 10.47 7.68
N GLU A 190 -3.64 9.36 8.14
CA GLU A 190 -3.09 8.53 9.21
C GLU A 190 -1.66 8.03 8.90
N ALA A 191 -1.37 7.69 7.63
CA ALA A 191 -0.04 7.24 7.22
C ALA A 191 0.98 8.38 7.06
N GLN A 192 0.54 9.60 6.74
CA GLN A 192 1.43 10.74 6.49
C GLN A 192 1.69 11.62 7.71
N ILE A 193 0.76 11.72 8.65
CA ILE A 193 0.93 12.50 9.88
C ILE A 193 2.22 12.16 10.63
N PRO A 194 2.61 10.90 10.86
CA PRO A 194 3.86 10.58 11.53
C PRO A 194 5.11 11.04 10.77
N LEU A 195 5.07 11.07 9.43
CA LEU A 195 6.19 11.54 8.62
C LEU A 195 6.39 13.04 8.79
N ILE A 196 5.28 13.81 8.82
CA ILE A 196 5.32 15.27 9.04
C ILE A 196 5.76 15.56 10.46
N ALA A 197 5.22 14.87 11.45
CA ALA A 197 5.60 14.99 12.87
C ALA A 197 7.10 14.72 13.06
N ALA A 198 7.63 13.65 12.48
CA ALA A 198 9.06 13.32 12.50
C ALA A 198 9.94 14.39 11.83
N ALA A 199 9.46 15.01 10.72
CA ALA A 199 10.18 16.09 10.04
C ALA A 199 10.26 17.38 10.88
N ILE A 200 9.34 17.56 11.81
CA ILE A 200 9.28 18.70 12.73
C ILE A 200 9.99 18.38 14.06
N GLY A 201 10.12 17.11 14.40
CA GLY A 201 10.77 16.65 15.63
C GLY A 201 9.79 16.50 16.81
N VAL A 202 8.49 16.29 16.55
CA VAL A 202 7.48 16.06 17.59
C VAL A 202 6.83 14.67 17.44
N PRO A 203 6.36 14.04 18.54
CA PRO A 203 5.67 12.76 18.48
C PRO A 203 4.28 12.88 17.82
N ALA A 204 3.86 11.84 17.11
CA ALA A 204 2.52 11.66 16.60
C ALA A 204 1.72 10.70 17.48
N ILE A 205 0.44 11.01 17.75
CA ILE A 205 -0.47 10.19 18.55
C ILE A 205 -1.64 9.74 17.66
N ALA A 206 -1.86 8.44 17.60
CA ALA A 206 -2.90 7.82 16.76
C ALA A 206 -4.30 8.02 17.34
N SER A 207 -5.29 7.95 16.47
CA SER A 207 -6.73 8.06 16.82
C SER A 207 -7.17 7.02 17.85
N PRO A 208 -8.28 7.23 18.55
CA PRO A 208 -8.86 6.21 19.41
C PRO A 208 -9.38 5.02 18.61
N TYR A 209 -9.25 3.82 19.18
CA TYR A 209 -9.91 2.62 18.68
C TYR A 209 -11.25 2.44 19.41
N CYS A 210 -12.35 2.77 18.73
CA CYS A 210 -13.67 2.86 19.36
C CYS A 210 -14.32 1.51 19.63
N ALA A 211 -13.87 0.40 19.01
CA ALA A 211 -14.42 -0.93 19.23
C ALA A 211 -13.87 -1.56 20.53
N VAL A 212 -14.31 -1.02 21.69
CA VAL A 212 -13.83 -1.41 23.03
C VAL A 212 -14.02 -2.92 23.31
N ALA A 213 -15.04 -3.55 22.72
CA ALA A 213 -15.32 -4.98 22.86
C ALA A 213 -14.37 -5.87 22.03
N ASP A 214 -13.45 -5.33 21.23
CA ASP A 214 -12.47 -6.08 20.44
C ASP A 214 -11.03 -5.80 20.91
N PRO A 215 -10.58 -6.40 22.00
CA PRO A 215 -9.23 -6.20 22.52
C PRO A 215 -8.14 -6.71 21.57
N LYS A 216 -8.41 -7.77 20.78
CA LYS A 216 -7.45 -8.28 19.79
C LYS A 216 -7.31 -7.34 18.60
N GLY A 217 -8.39 -6.72 18.16
CA GLY A 217 -8.37 -5.67 17.15
C GLY A 217 -7.60 -4.45 17.62
N PHE A 218 -7.77 -4.07 18.88
CA PHE A 218 -7.02 -2.96 19.48
C PHE A 218 -5.50 -3.22 19.47
N VAL A 219 -5.05 -4.41 19.87
CA VAL A 219 -3.61 -4.76 19.82
C VAL A 219 -3.07 -4.68 18.40
N ARG A 220 -3.79 -5.23 17.42
CA ARG A 220 -3.38 -5.11 15.99
C ARG A 220 -3.35 -3.67 15.52
N TYR A 221 -4.30 -2.85 15.96
CA TYR A 221 -4.32 -1.42 15.69
C TYR A 221 -3.09 -0.71 16.24
N CYS A 222 -2.72 -0.94 17.50
CA CYS A 222 -1.52 -0.35 18.10
C CYS A 222 -0.24 -0.78 17.39
N GLN A 223 -0.11 -2.06 17.02
CA GLN A 223 1.04 -2.55 16.25
C GLN A 223 1.14 -1.86 14.89
N ARG A 224 0.03 -1.76 14.15
CA ARG A 224 -0.02 -1.10 12.85
C ARG A 224 0.34 0.39 12.94
N THR A 225 -0.20 1.11 13.92
CA THR A 225 0.08 2.54 14.08
C THR A 225 1.51 2.80 14.56
N ARG A 226 2.07 1.94 15.41
CA ARG A 226 3.51 1.97 15.74
C ARG A 226 4.37 1.78 14.48
N ASP A 227 4.03 0.82 13.61
CA ASP A 227 4.76 0.58 12.36
C ASP A 227 4.68 1.77 11.38
N LEU A 228 3.59 2.55 11.44
CA LEU A 228 3.45 3.82 10.71
C LEU A 228 4.31 4.94 11.29
N GLY A 229 4.84 4.80 12.52
CA GLY A 229 5.69 5.79 13.18
C GLY A 229 5.00 6.62 14.25
N TYR A 230 3.80 6.24 14.69
CA TYR A 230 3.18 6.85 15.86
C TYR A 230 3.92 6.47 17.14
N SER A 231 3.98 7.41 18.09
CA SER A 231 4.59 7.23 19.42
C SER A 231 3.60 6.72 20.46
N GLY A 232 2.31 6.75 20.15
CA GLY A 232 1.24 6.33 21.06
C GLY A 232 -0.13 6.43 20.42
N THR A 233 -1.16 6.18 21.23
CA THR A 233 -2.56 6.23 20.81
C THR A 233 -3.46 6.77 21.89
N PHE A 234 -4.60 7.33 21.50
CA PHE A 234 -5.68 7.59 22.43
C PHE A 234 -6.29 6.28 22.93
N THR A 235 -6.59 6.23 24.22
CA THR A 235 -7.39 5.16 24.81
C THR A 235 -8.66 5.77 25.42
N VAL A 236 -9.80 5.09 25.23
CA VAL A 236 -11.12 5.54 25.67
C VAL A 236 -11.73 4.64 26.75
N HIS A 237 -11.05 3.55 27.07
CA HIS A 237 -11.45 2.60 28.08
C HIS A 237 -10.25 2.10 28.89
N PRO A 238 -10.38 1.87 30.24
CA PRO A 238 -9.27 1.43 31.07
C PRO A 238 -8.60 0.12 30.60
N SER A 239 -9.36 -0.80 30.01
CA SER A 239 -8.83 -2.08 29.52
C SER A 239 -7.88 -1.95 28.32
N GLN A 240 -7.91 -0.82 27.61
CA GLN A 240 -7.02 -0.57 26.48
C GLN A 240 -5.62 -0.12 26.93
N ARG A 241 -5.52 0.54 28.08
CA ARG A 241 -4.28 1.16 28.57
C ARG A 241 -3.08 0.21 28.64
N PRO A 242 -3.18 -1.00 29.23
CA PRO A 242 -2.04 -1.92 29.28
C PRO A 242 -1.53 -2.32 27.89
N ALA A 243 -2.44 -2.61 26.98
CA ALA A 243 -2.07 -3.04 25.63
C ALA A 243 -1.44 -1.91 24.80
N ALA A 244 -1.83 -0.65 25.02
CA ALA A 244 -1.17 0.50 24.43
C ALA A 244 0.24 0.70 25.02
N ASP A 245 0.38 0.67 26.35
CA ASP A 245 1.66 0.77 27.02
C ASP A 245 2.65 -0.27 26.51
N ASP A 246 2.22 -1.54 26.38
CA ASP A 246 3.05 -2.65 25.89
C ASP A 246 3.40 -2.50 24.39
N ALA A 247 2.43 -2.09 23.57
CA ALA A 247 2.62 -2.01 22.12
C ALA A 247 3.58 -0.90 21.71
N PHE A 248 3.55 0.25 22.39
CA PHE A 248 4.41 1.40 22.08
C PHE A 248 5.70 1.44 22.89
N ALA A 249 5.91 0.55 23.86
CA ALA A 249 7.19 0.41 24.54
C ALA A 249 8.23 -0.28 23.66
N PRO A 250 9.52 0.08 23.75
CA PRO A 250 10.59 -0.73 23.15
C PRO A 250 10.59 -2.14 23.71
N SER A 251 10.59 -3.16 22.84
CA SER A 251 10.66 -4.55 23.29
C SER A 251 12.06 -4.89 23.82
N ALA A 252 12.17 -5.92 24.67
CA ALA A 252 13.46 -6.41 25.14
C ALA A 252 14.40 -6.80 23.97
N LEU A 253 13.84 -7.32 22.88
CA LEU A 253 14.58 -7.66 21.67
C LEU A 253 15.07 -6.40 20.93
N ASP A 254 14.25 -5.35 20.85
CA ASP A 254 14.63 -4.07 20.25
C ASP A 254 15.79 -3.44 21.04
N ILE A 255 15.68 -3.45 22.38
CA ILE A 255 16.72 -2.93 23.28
C ILE A 255 18.02 -3.71 23.12
N GLN A 256 17.97 -5.05 23.15
CA GLN A 256 19.15 -5.89 22.97
C GLN A 256 19.80 -5.69 21.60
N SER A 257 18.97 -5.59 20.56
CA SER A 257 19.46 -5.34 19.19
C SER A 257 20.13 -3.98 19.08
N ALA A 258 19.55 -2.94 19.68
CA ALA A 258 20.10 -1.59 19.71
C ALA A 258 21.45 -1.56 20.49
N GLN A 259 21.52 -2.20 21.65
CA GLN A 259 22.78 -2.32 22.44
C GLN A 259 23.87 -3.03 21.65
N THR A 260 23.55 -4.15 21.02
CA THR A 260 24.49 -4.91 20.17
C THR A 260 25.00 -4.07 19.02
N LEU A 261 24.11 -3.31 18.38
CA LEU A 261 24.45 -2.45 17.24
C LEU A 261 25.38 -1.31 17.68
N ILE A 262 25.12 -0.64 18.81
CA ILE A 262 25.96 0.44 19.33
C ILE A 262 27.35 -0.08 19.73
N GLN A 263 27.43 -1.25 20.39
CA GLN A 263 28.70 -1.86 20.77
C GLN A 263 29.54 -2.28 19.55
N GLY A 264 28.89 -2.70 18.45
CA GLY A 264 29.56 -3.17 17.25
C GLY A 264 29.88 -2.10 16.21
N THR A 265 29.50 -0.83 16.44
CA THR A 265 29.66 0.26 15.46
C THR A 265 30.29 1.50 16.06
N SER A 266 31.06 2.24 15.25
CA SER A 266 31.56 3.58 15.60
C SER A 266 30.69 4.68 14.95
N GLU A 267 30.81 5.92 15.44
CA GLU A 267 30.02 7.06 14.97
C GLU A 267 30.20 7.42 13.48
N SER A 268 31.32 6.99 12.89
CA SER A 268 31.71 7.46 11.54
C SER A 268 31.99 6.34 10.53
N GLN A 269 31.89 5.07 10.92
CA GLN A 269 32.29 3.96 10.04
C GLN A 269 31.14 3.05 9.66
N LEU A 270 31.19 2.56 8.42
CA LEU A 270 30.34 1.47 7.95
C LEU A 270 30.97 0.14 8.37
N VAL A 271 30.25 -0.67 9.11
CA VAL A 271 30.68 -1.98 9.61
C VAL A 271 29.74 -3.07 9.08
N ARG A 272 30.31 -4.22 8.78
CA ARG A 272 29.49 -5.39 8.39
C ARG A 272 29.15 -6.21 9.63
N MET A 273 27.85 -6.24 10.00
CA MET A 273 27.33 -7.02 11.12
C MET A 273 26.25 -7.98 10.63
N ASN A 274 26.36 -9.26 10.96
CA ASN A 274 25.39 -10.31 10.59
C ASN A 274 25.00 -10.30 9.09
N GLY A 275 25.99 -10.02 8.21
CA GLY A 275 25.78 -9.96 6.78
C GLY A 275 25.21 -8.64 6.24
N CYS A 276 24.79 -7.73 7.11
CA CYS A 276 24.27 -6.41 6.76
C CYS A 276 25.32 -5.31 6.93
N LEU A 277 25.28 -4.28 6.09
CA LEU A 277 26.09 -3.08 6.23
C LEU A 277 25.38 -2.13 7.20
N VAL A 278 26.02 -1.84 8.33
CA VAL A 278 25.49 -0.98 9.40
C VAL A 278 26.31 0.32 9.45
N GLY A 279 25.63 1.44 9.55
CA GLY A 279 26.27 2.76 9.54
C GLY A 279 25.63 3.79 10.47
N PRO A 280 26.09 5.04 10.43
CA PRO A 280 25.66 6.10 11.34
C PRO A 280 24.14 6.32 11.47
N PRO A 281 23.30 6.21 10.40
CA PRO A 281 21.86 6.35 10.55
C PRO A 281 21.22 5.27 11.43
N MET A 282 21.70 4.02 11.31
CA MET A 282 21.20 2.91 12.11
C MET A 282 21.63 3.04 13.56
N ARG A 283 22.87 3.51 13.81
CA ARG A 283 23.37 3.80 15.14
C ARG A 283 22.53 4.91 15.83
N ARG A 284 22.28 6.02 15.16
CA ARG A 284 21.41 7.10 15.72
C ARG A 284 20.02 6.61 16.08
N ARG A 285 19.43 5.74 15.26
CA ARG A 285 18.12 5.13 15.58
C ARG A 285 18.20 4.23 16.82
N ALA A 286 19.26 3.47 16.96
CA ALA A 286 19.49 2.61 18.14
C ALA A 286 19.72 3.44 19.41
N GLU A 287 20.48 4.53 19.34
CA GLU A 287 20.69 5.48 20.42
C GLU A 287 19.37 6.13 20.86
N ALA A 288 18.57 6.59 19.93
CA ALA A 288 17.25 7.18 20.23
C ALA A 288 16.33 6.17 20.94
N LEU A 289 16.31 4.90 20.50
CA LEU A 289 15.52 3.85 21.12
C LEU A 289 15.99 3.53 22.55
N LEU A 290 17.30 3.50 22.82
CA LEU A 290 17.80 3.29 24.17
C LEU A 290 17.52 4.49 25.09
N HIS A 291 17.63 5.71 24.56
CA HIS A 291 17.22 6.91 25.32
C HIS A 291 15.74 6.89 25.69
N GLU A 292 14.89 6.42 24.81
CA GLU A 292 13.46 6.22 25.08
C GLU A 292 13.25 5.18 26.18
N SER A 293 13.95 4.04 26.11
CA SER A 293 13.89 2.98 27.11
C SER A 293 14.34 3.44 28.49
N ASP A 294 15.44 4.23 28.58
CA ASP A 294 15.98 4.73 29.84
C ASP A 294 15.04 5.75 30.50
N ARG A 295 14.39 6.61 29.74
CA ARG A 295 13.37 7.54 30.25
C ARG A 295 12.22 6.82 30.93
N HIS A 296 11.80 5.68 30.36
CA HIS A 296 10.70 4.87 30.91
C HIS A 296 11.12 4.03 32.12
N SER A 297 12.37 3.59 32.19
CA SER A 297 12.90 2.83 33.33
C SER A 297 13.07 3.71 34.57
N SER A 298 13.40 4.99 34.39
CA SER A 298 13.57 5.96 35.47
C SER A 298 12.25 6.34 36.15
N SER A 299 11.14 6.27 35.42
CA SER A 299 9.80 6.54 35.97
C SER A 299 9.19 5.36 36.75
N ALA A 300 9.75 4.15 36.59
CA ALA A 300 9.28 2.92 37.26
C ALA A 300 10.04 2.59 38.55
N GLY A 301 11.12 3.28 38.88
CA GLY A 301 12.06 2.91 39.93
C GLY A 301 12.08 3.80 41.14
N GLN A 302 11.04 3.86 41.95
CA GLN A 302 11.07 4.13 43.41
C GLN A 302 9.76 3.70 44.05
N GLU A 303 9.54 2.40 44.18
CA GLU A 303 8.62 1.88 45.21
C GLU A 303 9.42 1.55 46.46
N SER A 304 9.34 2.46 47.45
CA SER A 304 9.68 2.15 48.84
C SER A 304 8.48 1.42 49.45
N THR A 305 8.69 0.20 49.82
CA THR A 305 7.77 -0.69 50.56
C THR A 305 7.47 -0.16 51.93
N PRO A 306 6.21 -0.20 52.41
CA PRO A 306 5.92 -0.56 53.78
C PRO A 306 5.23 -1.95 53.84
N GLY A 307 5.77 -2.79 54.70
CA GLY A 307 5.50 -4.21 54.83
C GLY A 307 4.07 -4.61 55.18
N GLY A 308 3.79 -5.80 54.72
CA GLY A 308 2.59 -6.56 55.05
C GLY A 308 2.65 -7.85 54.23
N ALA A 309 3.45 -8.81 54.69
CA ALA A 309 3.63 -10.10 54.05
C ALA A 309 2.34 -10.88 54.06
N THR A 310 1.86 -11.26 52.89
CA THR A 310 1.17 -12.51 52.68
C THR A 310 1.92 -13.24 51.57
N THR A 311 2.76 -14.16 51.99
CA THR A 311 3.48 -15.07 51.14
C THR A 311 2.50 -15.92 50.36
N ILE A 312 2.35 -15.66 49.07
CA ILE A 312 1.97 -16.67 48.09
C ILE A 312 3.30 -17.23 47.61
N ASP A 313 3.63 -18.44 48.00
CA ASP A 313 4.75 -19.22 47.50
C ASP A 313 4.68 -19.25 45.96
N HIS A 314 5.45 -18.43 45.32
CA HIS A 314 5.93 -18.72 43.98
C HIS A 314 7.19 -19.60 44.13
N PRO A 315 7.24 -20.78 43.51
CA PRO A 315 8.44 -21.60 43.55
C PRO A 315 9.60 -20.75 42.99
N ALA A 316 10.70 -20.81 43.73
CA ALA A 316 11.95 -20.13 43.44
C ALA A 316 12.24 -20.16 41.95
N SER A 317 12.69 -18.99 41.46
CA SER A 317 13.35 -18.84 40.17
C SER A 317 14.60 -19.72 40.15
N GLU A 318 14.43 -21.02 39.91
CA GLU A 318 15.51 -21.82 39.35
C GLU A 318 15.80 -21.19 37.99
N GLY A 319 17.10 -20.88 37.79
CA GLY A 319 17.62 -20.23 36.61
C GLY A 319 16.95 -20.79 35.35
N ILE A 320 16.58 -19.89 34.46
CA ILE A 320 16.15 -20.24 33.12
C ILE A 320 17.29 -21.06 32.51
N ARG A 321 17.32 -22.36 32.85
CA ARG A 321 17.91 -23.32 31.95
C ARG A 321 17.21 -23.04 30.63
N THR A 322 17.98 -22.79 29.58
CA THR A 322 17.58 -22.97 28.21
C THR A 322 17.16 -24.44 28.02
N ALA A 323 16.08 -24.86 28.68
CA ALA A 323 15.28 -25.94 28.21
C ALA A 323 14.83 -25.45 26.82
N GLN A 324 15.39 -26.06 25.78
CA GLN A 324 14.73 -26.05 24.49
C GLN A 324 13.27 -26.37 24.78
N ALA A 325 12.46 -25.32 24.85
CA ALA A 325 11.04 -25.48 24.99
C ALA A 325 10.60 -26.18 23.71
N THR A 326 10.46 -27.48 23.77
CA THR A 326 9.77 -28.28 22.77
C THR A 326 8.29 -28.00 22.92
N VAL A 327 7.90 -26.72 22.74
CA VAL A 327 6.54 -26.42 22.33
C VAL A 327 6.43 -27.06 20.95
N PRO A 328 5.54 -28.03 20.73
CA PRO A 328 5.36 -28.63 19.42
C PRO A 328 4.92 -27.53 18.46
N SER A 329 5.91 -26.85 17.88
CA SER A 329 5.69 -25.84 16.85
C SER A 329 5.41 -26.59 15.56
N ARG A 330 4.16 -26.55 15.11
CA ARG A 330 3.81 -26.97 13.76
C ARG A 330 4.16 -25.83 12.82
N LYS A 331 5.07 -26.07 11.86
CA LYS A 331 5.21 -25.19 10.70
C LYS A 331 3.82 -25.05 10.08
N GLY A 332 3.31 -23.81 10.00
CA GLY A 332 2.05 -23.54 9.34
C GLY A 332 2.08 -24.17 7.94
N ARG A 333 1.00 -24.79 7.52
CA ARG A 333 0.89 -25.22 6.13
C ARG A 333 0.85 -23.94 5.28
N LEU A 334 1.97 -23.63 4.66
CA LEU A 334 1.88 -22.85 3.44
C LEU A 334 1.13 -23.75 2.45
N PRO A 335 0.13 -23.24 1.72
CA PRO A 335 -0.37 -23.90 0.54
C PRO A 335 0.83 -24.34 -0.29
N THR A 336 0.72 -25.44 -1.02
CA THR A 336 1.78 -25.90 -1.91
C THR A 336 2.11 -24.78 -2.89
N TYR A 337 3.13 -23.99 -2.56
CA TYR A 337 3.58 -22.91 -3.42
C TYR A 337 4.35 -23.48 -4.61
N GLY A 338 3.74 -23.35 -5.79
CA GLY A 338 4.32 -23.79 -7.04
C GLY A 338 4.16 -25.29 -7.30
N VAL A 339 4.41 -25.65 -8.52
CA VAL A 339 4.33 -27.03 -9.00
C VAL A 339 5.55 -27.84 -8.54
N ASP A 340 5.30 -29.05 -8.08
CA ASP A 340 6.37 -30.05 -7.92
C ASP A 340 6.76 -30.59 -9.30
N THR A 341 7.83 -30.07 -9.84
CA THR A 341 8.32 -30.46 -11.16
C THR A 341 8.80 -31.90 -11.22
N SER A 342 9.06 -32.58 -10.09
CA SER A 342 9.46 -33.97 -10.06
C SER A 342 8.31 -34.94 -10.37
N THR A 343 7.08 -34.54 -10.02
CA THR A 343 5.86 -35.35 -10.15
C THR A 343 4.91 -34.87 -11.24
N THR A 344 5.09 -33.64 -11.74
CA THR A 344 4.22 -33.04 -12.74
C THR A 344 4.26 -33.81 -14.07
N GLN A 345 3.09 -34.09 -14.64
CA GLN A 345 2.90 -34.77 -15.92
C GLN A 345 2.15 -33.86 -16.89
N VAL A 346 2.29 -34.14 -18.17
CA VAL A 346 1.44 -33.57 -19.21
C VAL A 346 -0.01 -33.99 -18.93
N GLY A 347 -0.96 -33.09 -19.05
CA GLY A 347 -2.36 -33.30 -18.66
C GLY A 347 -2.68 -32.98 -17.20
N SER A 348 -1.70 -32.78 -16.31
CA SER A 348 -2.01 -32.39 -14.93
C SER A 348 -2.83 -31.10 -14.90
N ILE A 349 -3.93 -31.12 -14.11
CA ILE A 349 -4.77 -29.96 -13.87
C ILE A 349 -4.52 -29.46 -12.44
N LEU A 350 -4.24 -28.18 -12.33
CA LEU A 350 -3.99 -27.47 -11.06
C LEU A 350 -5.05 -26.41 -10.87
N GLU A 351 -5.47 -26.19 -9.63
CA GLU A 351 -6.51 -25.21 -9.31
C GLU A 351 -5.96 -24.15 -8.36
N SER A 352 -6.38 -22.90 -8.56
CA SER A 352 -6.16 -21.85 -7.57
C SER A 352 -6.92 -22.18 -6.29
N PRO A 353 -6.28 -22.09 -5.10
CA PRO A 353 -6.96 -22.28 -3.83
C PRO A 353 -7.88 -21.10 -3.48
N HIS A 354 -7.91 -20.06 -4.29
CA HIS A 354 -8.63 -18.82 -4.06
C HIS A 354 -9.56 -18.49 -5.21
N ALA A 355 -10.72 -17.91 -4.86
CA ALA A 355 -11.65 -17.31 -5.77
C ALA A 355 -11.93 -15.86 -5.32
N TYR A 356 -12.19 -14.96 -6.27
CA TYR A 356 -12.46 -13.55 -5.99
C TYR A 356 -13.75 -13.09 -6.64
N THR A 357 -14.62 -12.48 -5.82
CA THR A 357 -15.77 -11.75 -6.32
C THR A 357 -15.31 -10.39 -6.82
N LEU A 358 -15.61 -10.09 -8.07
CA LEU A 358 -15.21 -8.86 -8.75
C LEU A 358 -16.28 -7.78 -8.50
N ASP A 359 -15.90 -6.72 -7.82
CA ASP A 359 -16.75 -5.57 -7.52
C ASP A 359 -16.19 -4.27 -8.14
N GLU A 360 -16.91 -3.17 -7.97
CA GLU A 360 -16.48 -1.86 -8.48
C GLU A 360 -15.14 -1.41 -7.89
N GLY A 361 -14.77 -1.89 -6.71
CA GLY A 361 -13.46 -1.61 -6.10
C GLY A 361 -12.29 -2.16 -6.94
N TRP A 362 -12.45 -3.32 -7.56
CA TRP A 362 -11.45 -3.88 -8.48
C TRP A 362 -11.25 -2.99 -9.69
N ARG A 363 -12.35 -2.55 -10.33
CA ARG A 363 -12.30 -1.67 -11.51
C ARG A 363 -11.69 -0.32 -11.18
N ALA A 364 -12.15 0.31 -10.10
CA ALA A 364 -11.63 1.60 -9.66
C ALA A 364 -10.13 1.56 -9.35
N LYS A 365 -9.67 0.55 -8.61
CA LYS A 365 -8.24 0.37 -8.35
C LYS A 365 -7.44 0.11 -9.62
N TRP A 366 -7.95 -0.70 -10.53
CA TRP A 366 -7.27 -0.98 -11.80
C TRP A 366 -7.07 0.30 -12.63
N PHE A 367 -8.11 1.10 -12.79
CA PHE A 367 -8.02 2.36 -13.53
C PHE A 367 -7.20 3.45 -12.84
N ALA A 368 -7.05 3.40 -11.52
CA ALA A 368 -6.13 4.29 -10.81
C ALA A 368 -4.66 4.05 -11.19
N HIS A 369 -4.33 2.82 -11.57
CA HIS A 369 -2.95 2.43 -11.93
C HIS A 369 -2.72 2.32 -13.44
N PHE A 370 -3.73 1.91 -14.21
CA PHE A 370 -3.61 1.69 -15.65
C PHE A 370 -4.54 2.64 -16.41
N PRO A 371 -3.98 3.68 -17.04
CA PRO A 371 -4.79 4.66 -17.77
C PRO A 371 -5.50 4.00 -18.96
N THR A 372 -6.67 4.50 -19.29
CA THR A 372 -7.37 4.13 -20.52
C THR A 372 -8.10 5.34 -21.11
N SER A 373 -8.11 5.44 -22.43
CA SER A 373 -8.91 6.42 -23.18
C SER A 373 -10.16 5.80 -23.79
N ASP A 374 -10.46 4.56 -23.43
CA ASP A 374 -11.59 3.83 -23.99
C ASP A 374 -12.88 4.17 -23.24
N ALA A 375 -13.82 4.85 -23.93
CA ALA A 375 -15.09 5.27 -23.36
C ALA A 375 -15.98 4.07 -23.00
N VAL A 376 -15.85 2.92 -23.68
CA VAL A 376 -16.61 1.70 -23.35
C VAL A 376 -16.30 1.22 -21.95
N LEU A 377 -15.06 1.37 -21.51
CA LEU A 377 -14.61 0.94 -20.18
C LEU A 377 -14.91 1.97 -19.08
N THR A 378 -15.02 3.27 -19.43
CA THR A 378 -15.06 4.36 -18.45
C THR A 378 -16.44 5.01 -18.29
N SER A 379 -17.33 4.87 -19.30
CA SER A 379 -18.64 5.53 -19.35
C SER A 379 -19.76 4.52 -19.50
N GLU A 380 -20.68 4.46 -18.52
CA GLU A 380 -21.85 3.59 -18.60
C GLU A 380 -22.73 3.87 -19.83
N PRO A 381 -23.07 5.14 -20.14
CA PRO A 381 -23.84 5.45 -21.35
C PRO A 381 -23.10 5.05 -22.65
N ALA A 382 -21.75 5.13 -22.67
CA ALA A 382 -20.98 4.71 -23.82
C ALA A 382 -20.99 3.18 -23.99
N ALA A 383 -20.84 2.43 -22.90
CA ALA A 383 -20.93 0.96 -22.95
C ALA A 383 -22.31 0.52 -23.46
N GLN A 384 -23.39 1.11 -22.95
CA GLN A 384 -24.76 0.82 -23.39
C GLN A 384 -25.01 1.19 -24.87
N ALA A 385 -24.38 2.29 -25.35
CA ALA A 385 -24.47 2.67 -26.78
C ALA A 385 -23.85 1.61 -27.72
N PHE A 386 -22.96 0.77 -27.21
CA PHE A 386 -22.34 -0.33 -27.95
C PHE A 386 -22.90 -1.71 -27.59
N GLY A 387 -24.05 -1.74 -26.90
CA GLY A 387 -24.82 -2.96 -26.63
C GLY A 387 -24.34 -3.75 -25.41
N PHE A 388 -23.50 -3.17 -24.54
CA PHE A 388 -23.18 -3.76 -23.24
C PHE A 388 -24.26 -3.42 -22.22
N ASP A 389 -24.66 -4.38 -21.39
CA ASP A 389 -25.61 -4.16 -20.29
C ASP A 389 -25.01 -3.23 -19.22
N GLU A 390 -23.70 -3.36 -19.00
CA GLU A 390 -22.87 -2.59 -18.06
C GLU A 390 -21.47 -2.38 -18.64
N ARG A 391 -20.67 -1.49 -18.06
CA ARG A 391 -19.27 -1.31 -18.48
C ARG A 391 -18.50 -2.64 -18.33
N PRO A 392 -17.87 -3.16 -19.39
CA PRO A 392 -17.12 -4.40 -19.30
C PRO A 392 -15.89 -4.23 -18.38
N LEU A 393 -15.39 -5.34 -17.87
CA LEU A 393 -14.11 -5.37 -17.18
C LEU A 393 -12.96 -5.24 -18.19
N PRO A 394 -11.89 -4.49 -17.86
CA PRO A 394 -10.75 -4.36 -18.75
C PRO A 394 -10.12 -5.73 -19.08
N PHE A 395 -9.84 -5.98 -20.35
CA PHE A 395 -9.12 -7.18 -20.80
C PHE A 395 -7.82 -7.37 -20.00
N SER A 396 -7.07 -6.31 -19.78
CA SER A 396 -5.81 -6.34 -19.02
C SER A 396 -6.01 -6.76 -17.55
N LEU A 397 -7.14 -6.45 -16.91
CA LEU A 397 -7.45 -6.94 -15.56
C LEU A 397 -7.71 -8.45 -15.56
N LEU A 398 -8.56 -8.94 -16.49
CA LEU A 398 -8.86 -10.36 -16.60
C LEU A 398 -7.60 -11.18 -16.91
N LEU A 399 -6.74 -10.69 -17.81
CA LEU A 399 -5.45 -11.29 -18.13
C LEU A 399 -4.57 -11.39 -16.87
N ASN A 400 -4.47 -10.33 -16.10
CA ASN A 400 -3.65 -10.32 -14.88
C ASN A 400 -4.22 -11.21 -13.77
N LEU A 401 -5.54 -11.28 -13.60
CA LEU A 401 -6.17 -12.22 -12.68
C LEU A 401 -5.89 -13.68 -13.10
N CYS A 402 -6.05 -14.00 -14.39
CA CYS A 402 -5.77 -15.34 -14.93
C CYS A 402 -4.30 -15.75 -14.71
N LEU A 403 -3.36 -14.82 -14.90
CA LEU A 403 -1.94 -15.04 -14.64
C LEU A 403 -1.60 -15.19 -13.17
N CYS A 404 -2.12 -14.31 -12.33
CA CYS A 404 -1.64 -14.16 -10.98
C CYS A 404 -2.31 -15.12 -9.99
N LEU A 405 -3.58 -15.47 -10.18
CA LEU A 405 -4.23 -16.53 -9.42
C LEU A 405 -3.61 -17.91 -9.69
N SER A 406 -2.86 -18.07 -10.78
CA SER A 406 -2.12 -19.28 -11.10
C SER A 406 -0.71 -19.31 -10.52
N VAL A 407 -0.23 -18.23 -9.90
CA VAL A 407 1.14 -18.17 -9.37
C VAL A 407 1.31 -19.16 -8.23
N GLU A 408 0.42 -19.12 -7.24
CA GLU A 408 0.51 -19.96 -6.05
C GLU A 408 0.49 -21.48 -6.38
N PRO A 409 -0.47 -22.01 -7.16
CA PRO A 409 -0.50 -23.43 -7.46
C PRO A 409 0.53 -23.88 -8.50
N PHE A 410 1.05 -22.97 -9.33
CA PHE A 410 1.87 -23.35 -10.49
C PHE A 410 3.21 -22.61 -10.55
N SER A 411 3.21 -21.29 -10.80
CA SER A 411 4.42 -20.60 -11.21
C SER A 411 5.25 -19.97 -10.07
N GLN A 412 4.91 -20.23 -8.81
CA GLN A 412 5.67 -19.75 -7.64
C GLN A 412 7.15 -20.16 -7.66
N THR A 413 7.47 -21.30 -8.24
CA THR A 413 8.84 -21.84 -8.36
C THR A 413 9.48 -21.64 -9.73
N CYS A 414 8.79 -21.00 -10.67
CA CYS A 414 9.37 -20.68 -11.97
C CYS A 414 10.43 -19.58 -11.84
N ARG A 415 11.42 -19.59 -12.73
CA ARG A 415 12.42 -18.53 -12.79
C ARG A 415 11.83 -17.26 -13.40
N PHE A 416 11.09 -17.39 -14.49
CA PHE A 416 10.33 -16.34 -15.17
C PHE A 416 9.39 -16.93 -16.23
N HIS A 417 8.42 -16.16 -16.70
CA HIS A 417 7.64 -16.57 -17.87
C HIS A 417 8.28 -16.03 -19.16
N LEU A 418 8.24 -16.85 -20.22
CA LEU A 418 8.83 -16.50 -21.52
C LEU A 418 7.87 -15.68 -22.37
N GLY A 419 6.57 -16.01 -22.33
CA GLY A 419 5.56 -15.35 -23.13
C GLY A 419 4.17 -15.88 -22.91
N LEU A 420 3.20 -15.15 -23.47
CA LEU A 420 1.79 -15.47 -23.49
C LEU A 420 1.32 -15.63 -24.93
N ARG A 421 0.32 -16.50 -25.14
CA ARG A 421 -0.31 -16.71 -26.44
C ARG A 421 -1.81 -16.90 -26.26
N ASP A 422 -2.56 -16.58 -27.30
CA ASP A 422 -3.99 -16.86 -27.43
C ASP A 422 -4.84 -16.39 -26.23
N ALA A 423 -4.47 -15.23 -25.64
CA ALA A 423 -5.28 -14.72 -24.55
C ALA A 423 -6.55 -14.06 -25.10
N ARG A 424 -7.71 -14.50 -24.57
CA ARG A 424 -9.02 -14.03 -25.02
C ARG A 424 -10.08 -14.16 -23.93
N GLN A 425 -11.03 -13.27 -23.97
CA GLN A 425 -12.28 -13.43 -23.23
C GLN A 425 -13.16 -14.42 -23.97
N ILE A 426 -13.77 -15.37 -23.26
CA ILE A 426 -14.60 -16.46 -23.80
C ILE A 426 -16.08 -16.19 -23.51
N ALA A 427 -16.38 -15.67 -22.34
CA ALA A 427 -17.73 -15.23 -21.97
C ALA A 427 -17.66 -13.88 -21.25
N PRO A 428 -18.74 -13.10 -21.23
CA PRO A 428 -18.81 -11.86 -20.47
C PRO A 428 -18.57 -12.11 -18.98
N VAL A 429 -17.80 -11.24 -18.34
CA VAL A 429 -17.60 -11.20 -16.90
C VAL A 429 -18.37 -10.01 -16.35
N ARG A 430 -19.26 -10.24 -15.40
CA ARG A 430 -20.14 -9.23 -14.81
C ARG A 430 -19.68 -8.81 -13.43
N MET A 431 -20.06 -7.63 -13.00
CA MET A 431 -19.90 -7.24 -11.61
C MET A 431 -20.67 -8.19 -10.70
N GLY A 432 -19.99 -8.67 -9.64
CA GLY A 432 -20.52 -9.69 -8.74
C GLY A 432 -20.13 -11.12 -9.11
N ASP A 433 -19.54 -11.35 -10.29
CA ASP A 433 -18.99 -12.67 -10.61
C ASP A 433 -17.81 -13.01 -9.71
N THR A 434 -17.78 -14.28 -9.30
CA THR A 434 -16.67 -14.84 -8.52
C THR A 434 -15.83 -15.73 -9.42
N VAL A 435 -14.59 -15.32 -9.67
CA VAL A 435 -13.68 -16.01 -10.57
C VAL A 435 -12.59 -16.77 -9.84
N ARG A 436 -12.19 -17.93 -10.40
CA ARG A 436 -11.04 -18.74 -9.96
C ARG A 436 -10.23 -19.19 -11.18
N ALA A 437 -8.95 -19.50 -10.96
CA ALA A 437 -8.10 -19.99 -12.03
C ALA A 437 -7.90 -21.51 -11.99
N ARG A 438 -7.91 -22.14 -13.16
CA ARG A 438 -7.45 -23.53 -13.37
C ARG A 438 -6.38 -23.55 -14.44
N ILE A 439 -5.42 -24.45 -14.29
CA ILE A 439 -4.24 -24.55 -15.16
C ILE A 439 -4.09 -26.00 -15.62
N ARG A 440 -3.94 -26.22 -16.92
CA ARG A 440 -3.59 -27.53 -17.48
C ARG A 440 -2.19 -27.50 -18.07
N VAL A 441 -1.39 -28.50 -17.75
CA VAL A 441 -0.05 -28.68 -18.31
C VAL A 441 -0.19 -29.28 -19.72
N GLU A 442 0.20 -28.52 -20.76
CA GLU A 442 0.09 -28.94 -22.15
C GLU A 442 1.34 -29.66 -22.67
N ALA A 443 2.52 -29.19 -22.22
CA ALA A 443 3.79 -29.77 -22.63
C ALA A 443 4.90 -29.49 -21.59
N LEU A 444 5.85 -30.44 -21.56
CA LEU A 444 7.08 -30.34 -20.77
C LEU A 444 8.26 -30.62 -21.71
N ARG A 445 9.24 -29.70 -21.73
CA ARG A 445 10.44 -29.89 -22.60
C ARG A 445 11.68 -29.27 -21.93
N ASN A 446 12.81 -29.96 -22.03
CA ASN A 446 14.10 -29.38 -21.70
C ASN A 446 14.54 -28.38 -22.79
N THR A 447 15.34 -27.41 -22.40
CA THR A 447 16.08 -26.56 -23.35
C THR A 447 17.12 -27.41 -24.10
N SER A 448 17.54 -26.94 -25.26
CA SER A 448 18.60 -27.62 -26.07
C SER A 448 19.94 -27.72 -25.30
N ALA A 449 20.19 -26.83 -24.35
CA ALA A 449 21.37 -26.85 -23.49
C ALA A 449 21.23 -27.81 -22.29
N GLY A 450 20.03 -28.32 -22.01
CA GLY A 450 19.77 -29.23 -20.88
C GLY A 450 19.84 -28.62 -19.49
N ASP A 451 20.06 -27.29 -19.39
CA ASP A 451 20.26 -26.56 -18.16
C ASP A 451 18.94 -26.01 -17.55
N ALA A 452 17.85 -26.12 -18.30
CA ALA A 452 16.55 -25.62 -17.91
C ALA A 452 15.41 -26.41 -18.60
N ALA A 453 14.19 -26.18 -18.15
CA ALA A 453 12.97 -26.73 -18.71
C ALA A 453 11.96 -25.63 -19.02
N VAL A 454 11.13 -25.87 -20.02
CA VAL A 454 9.97 -25.05 -20.37
C VAL A 454 8.71 -25.87 -20.13
N ILE A 455 7.82 -25.33 -19.32
CA ILE A 455 6.48 -25.88 -19.11
C ILE A 455 5.48 -24.99 -19.85
N VAL A 456 4.74 -25.59 -20.76
CA VAL A 456 3.65 -24.93 -21.49
C VAL A 456 2.34 -25.26 -20.79
N THR A 457 1.54 -24.25 -20.52
CA THR A 457 0.28 -24.40 -19.80
C THR A 457 -0.83 -23.58 -20.42
N THR A 458 -2.05 -24.11 -20.38
CA THR A 458 -3.28 -23.36 -20.64
C THR A 458 -3.90 -22.96 -19.31
N HIS A 459 -4.18 -21.67 -19.14
CA HIS A 459 -4.80 -21.09 -17.97
C HIS A 459 -6.21 -20.65 -18.33
N ILE A 460 -7.18 -20.92 -17.47
CA ILE A 460 -8.56 -20.44 -17.61
C ILE A 460 -9.02 -19.73 -16.34
N LEU A 461 -9.87 -18.72 -16.49
CA LEU A 461 -10.73 -18.23 -15.41
C LEU A 461 -12.11 -18.83 -15.59
N GLU A 462 -12.66 -19.39 -14.51
CA GLU A 462 -14.04 -19.86 -14.42
C GLU A 462 -14.81 -18.96 -13.46
N ASN A 463 -16.09 -18.69 -13.78
CA ASN A 463 -16.99 -18.01 -12.87
C ASN A 463 -17.61 -19.00 -11.85
N GLN A 464 -18.49 -18.51 -10.96
CA GLN A 464 -19.18 -19.30 -9.93
C GLN A 464 -20.11 -20.39 -10.50
N HIS A 465 -20.43 -20.32 -11.78
CA HIS A 465 -21.28 -21.30 -12.48
C HIS A 465 -20.47 -22.38 -13.22
N GLY A 466 -19.12 -22.32 -13.14
CA GLY A 466 -18.22 -23.19 -13.86
C GLY A 466 -18.06 -22.86 -15.34
N GLU A 467 -18.53 -21.68 -15.75
CA GLU A 467 -18.36 -21.18 -17.11
C GLU A 467 -16.98 -20.56 -17.29
N VAL A 468 -16.26 -20.95 -18.33
CA VAL A 468 -14.97 -20.35 -18.66
C VAL A 468 -15.19 -18.97 -19.26
N VAL A 469 -14.65 -17.95 -18.60
CA VAL A 469 -14.81 -16.54 -18.99
C VAL A 469 -13.58 -15.95 -19.65
N PHE A 470 -12.40 -16.49 -19.36
CA PHE A 470 -11.13 -16.03 -19.94
C PHE A 470 -10.15 -17.19 -20.08
N ALA A 471 -9.31 -17.17 -21.11
CA ALA A 471 -8.26 -18.16 -21.31
C ALA A 471 -6.99 -17.56 -21.90
N LEU A 472 -5.85 -18.19 -21.60
CA LEU A 472 -4.55 -17.89 -22.20
C LEU A 472 -3.63 -19.12 -22.18
N THR A 473 -2.62 -19.12 -23.04
CA THR A 473 -1.51 -20.07 -23.00
C THR A 473 -0.24 -19.37 -22.54
N LYS A 474 0.52 -20.01 -21.65
CA LYS A 474 1.73 -19.46 -21.03
C LYS A 474 2.91 -20.41 -21.15
N ASP A 475 4.07 -19.89 -21.53
CA ASP A 475 5.34 -20.59 -21.50
C ASP A 475 6.14 -20.13 -20.27
N SER A 476 6.46 -21.07 -19.36
CA SER A 476 7.17 -20.78 -18.10
C SER A 476 8.53 -21.48 -18.06
N TYR A 477 9.55 -20.79 -17.58
CA TYR A 477 10.94 -21.25 -17.52
C TYR A 477 11.29 -21.70 -16.11
N TYR A 478 11.74 -22.94 -16.00
CA TYR A 478 12.12 -23.60 -14.74
C TYR A 478 13.58 -24.03 -14.75
N ALA A 479 14.08 -24.44 -13.58
CA ALA A 479 15.32 -25.20 -13.51
C ALA A 479 15.19 -26.50 -14.30
N ALA A 480 16.30 -27.11 -14.71
CA ALA A 480 16.29 -28.40 -15.38
C ALA A 480 15.49 -29.43 -14.57
N ILE A 481 14.65 -30.19 -15.25
CA ILE A 481 13.81 -31.22 -14.64
C ILE A 481 14.39 -32.58 -15.00
N PRO A 482 14.93 -33.34 -14.04
CA PRO A 482 15.45 -34.69 -14.32
C PRO A 482 14.34 -35.63 -14.77
N GLY A 483 14.66 -36.54 -15.70
CA GLY A 483 13.75 -37.61 -16.15
C GLY A 483 12.51 -37.12 -16.88
N LEU A 484 12.64 -36.03 -17.67
CA LEU A 484 11.52 -35.47 -18.46
C LEU A 484 11.13 -36.35 -19.64
N GLU A 485 12.04 -37.21 -20.10
CA GLU A 485 11.77 -38.15 -21.19
C GLU A 485 10.71 -39.17 -20.77
N GLY A 486 9.58 -39.24 -21.50
CA GLY A 486 8.48 -40.20 -21.25
C GLY A 486 7.42 -39.72 -20.26
N ARG A 487 7.34 -38.43 -19.87
CA ARG A 487 6.27 -37.91 -18.99
C ARG A 487 4.92 -37.69 -19.68
N GLY A 488 4.64 -38.48 -20.72
CA GLY A 488 3.34 -38.59 -21.35
C GLY A 488 3.07 -37.56 -22.46
N GLU A 489 2.11 -37.90 -23.28
CA GLU A 489 1.43 -36.98 -24.19
C GLU A 489 0.06 -36.62 -23.59
N LEU A 490 -0.49 -35.49 -23.98
CA LEU A 490 -1.81 -35.07 -23.51
C LEU A 490 -2.88 -36.00 -24.12
N ASP A 491 -3.45 -36.84 -23.27
CA ASP A 491 -4.66 -37.59 -23.61
C ASP A 491 -5.88 -36.63 -23.50
N ARG A 492 -6.37 -36.20 -24.65
CA ARG A 492 -7.55 -35.30 -24.75
C ARG A 492 -8.89 -36.07 -24.70
N THR A 493 -8.86 -37.40 -24.54
CA THR A 493 -10.08 -38.21 -24.53
C THR A 493 -10.72 -38.35 -23.13
N GLY A 494 -9.96 -38.08 -22.08
CA GLY A 494 -10.49 -38.09 -20.70
C GLY A 494 -11.59 -37.05 -20.49
N THR A 495 -12.63 -37.41 -19.76
CA THR A 495 -13.83 -36.56 -19.55
C THR A 495 -13.48 -35.13 -19.07
N GLU A 496 -12.51 -34.98 -18.19
CA GLU A 496 -12.08 -33.69 -17.68
C GLU A 496 -11.37 -32.85 -18.75
N HIS A 497 -10.55 -33.48 -19.61
CA HIS A 497 -9.86 -32.81 -20.70
C HIS A 497 -10.81 -32.41 -21.81
N VAL A 498 -11.80 -33.27 -22.11
CA VAL A 498 -12.88 -32.95 -23.06
C VAL A 498 -13.68 -31.76 -22.59
N ALA A 499 -14.04 -31.72 -21.31
CA ALA A 499 -14.75 -30.57 -20.71
C ALA A 499 -13.93 -29.31 -20.80
N PHE A 500 -12.62 -29.38 -20.49
CA PHE A 500 -11.70 -28.25 -20.58
C PHE A 500 -11.57 -27.71 -22.02
N ASP A 501 -11.40 -28.61 -23.01
CA ASP A 501 -11.29 -28.23 -24.41
C ASP A 501 -12.62 -27.69 -24.99
N THR A 502 -13.76 -28.28 -24.60
CA THR A 502 -15.08 -27.80 -24.98
C THR A 502 -15.32 -26.37 -24.49
N ALA A 503 -14.98 -26.09 -23.24
CA ALA A 503 -15.10 -24.75 -22.67
C ALA A 503 -14.23 -23.73 -23.42
N LEU A 504 -13.04 -24.12 -23.89
CA LEU A 504 -12.15 -23.27 -24.70
C LEU A 504 -12.69 -22.96 -26.10
N THR A 505 -13.54 -23.82 -26.67
CA THR A 505 -14.10 -23.64 -28.01
C THR A 505 -15.39 -22.84 -28.04
N ALA A 506 -15.96 -22.53 -26.87
CA ALA A 506 -17.11 -21.66 -26.78
C ALA A 506 -16.79 -20.29 -27.43
N GLN A 507 -17.62 -19.86 -28.35
CA GLN A 507 -17.47 -18.54 -28.97
C GLN A 507 -17.90 -17.45 -27.97
N ALA A 508 -17.06 -16.45 -27.81
CA ALA A 508 -17.43 -15.26 -27.08
C ALA A 508 -18.65 -14.61 -27.76
N HIS A 509 -19.76 -14.64 -27.08
CA HIS A 509 -20.85 -13.76 -27.43
C HIS A 509 -20.58 -12.45 -26.66
N SER A 510 -19.76 -11.54 -27.23
CA SER A 510 -19.80 -10.16 -26.80
C SER A 510 -21.24 -9.69 -27.11
N GLY A 511 -22.00 -9.28 -26.10
CA GLY A 511 -23.31 -8.66 -26.31
C GLY A 511 -23.23 -7.36 -27.12
N ALA A 512 -22.04 -6.98 -27.58
CA ALA A 512 -21.75 -5.78 -28.34
C ALA A 512 -22.30 -5.90 -29.76
N GLY A 513 -23.29 -5.08 -30.03
CA GLY A 513 -23.95 -4.93 -31.33
C GLY A 513 -23.66 -3.60 -32.00
N ALA A 514 -24.39 -3.34 -33.10
CA ALA A 514 -24.34 -2.05 -33.75
C ALA A 514 -24.68 -0.90 -32.77
N ARG A 515 -24.03 0.23 -32.96
CA ARG A 515 -24.26 1.46 -32.17
C ARG A 515 -25.74 1.81 -32.05
N VAL A 516 -26.22 1.94 -30.82
CA VAL A 516 -27.54 2.48 -30.51
C VAL A 516 -27.36 3.95 -30.13
N ASP A 517 -28.07 4.84 -30.79
CA ASP A 517 -28.07 6.27 -30.43
C ASP A 517 -28.87 6.47 -29.16
N ASN A 518 -28.18 6.65 -28.04
CA ASN A 518 -28.73 6.94 -26.72
C ASN A 518 -28.37 8.36 -26.24
N GLY A 519 -27.86 9.23 -27.13
CA GLY A 519 -27.41 10.59 -26.79
C GLY A 519 -26.11 10.66 -25.99
N ALA A 520 -25.39 9.55 -25.81
CA ALA A 520 -24.13 9.55 -25.09
C ALA A 520 -23.04 10.32 -25.86
N TYR A 521 -22.23 11.10 -25.12
CA TYR A 521 -21.02 11.67 -25.70
C TYR A 521 -20.02 10.55 -25.97
N LEU A 522 -19.72 10.33 -27.24
CA LEU A 522 -18.73 9.36 -27.67
C LEU A 522 -17.61 10.09 -28.41
N PRO A 523 -16.37 10.03 -27.90
CA PRO A 523 -15.24 10.54 -28.66
C PRO A 523 -15.12 9.76 -29.96
N SER A 524 -14.82 10.42 -31.07
CA SER A 524 -14.62 9.77 -32.36
C SER A 524 -13.45 8.78 -32.28
N SER A 525 -13.53 7.65 -32.96
CA SER A 525 -12.39 6.77 -33.19
C SER A 525 -11.35 7.54 -34.01
N ILE A 526 -10.06 7.23 -33.76
CA ILE A 526 -8.96 7.80 -34.53
C ILE A 526 -8.70 6.86 -35.70
N PRO A 527 -8.74 7.35 -36.97
CA PRO A 527 -8.39 6.53 -38.12
C PRO A 527 -6.94 6.04 -38.00
N VAL A 528 -6.72 4.78 -38.33
CA VAL A 528 -5.38 4.21 -38.42
C VAL A 528 -5.24 3.46 -39.74
N SER A 529 -4.02 3.37 -40.27
CA SER A 529 -3.76 2.76 -41.58
C SER A 529 -2.77 1.59 -41.45
N THR A 530 -2.96 0.57 -42.28
CA THR A 530 -1.99 -0.55 -42.39
C THR A 530 -0.59 -0.03 -42.71
N GLY A 531 0.40 -0.46 -41.92
CA GLY A 531 1.79 -0.05 -42.02
C GLY A 531 2.17 1.18 -41.22
N GLU A 532 1.21 1.90 -40.66
CA GLU A 532 1.43 3.08 -39.83
C GLU A 532 2.20 2.75 -38.55
N VAL A 533 3.22 3.58 -38.25
CA VAL A 533 3.96 3.52 -37.00
C VAL A 533 3.53 4.69 -36.12
N ILE A 534 3.11 4.42 -34.90
CA ILE A 534 2.56 5.39 -33.96
C ILE A 534 3.50 5.52 -32.78
N LEU A 535 4.04 6.72 -32.57
CA LEU A 535 4.85 7.11 -31.43
C LEU A 535 3.91 7.58 -30.32
N HIS A 536 3.80 6.86 -29.21
CA HIS A 536 2.96 7.27 -28.08
C HIS A 536 3.76 8.14 -27.11
N PRO A 537 3.44 9.44 -26.97
CA PRO A 537 4.27 10.36 -26.20
C PRO A 537 4.17 10.16 -24.68
N ALA A 538 3.08 9.53 -24.21
CA ALA A 538 2.85 9.32 -22.79
C ALA A 538 3.84 8.30 -22.23
N VAL A 539 4.46 8.63 -21.09
CA VAL A 539 5.35 7.76 -20.34
C VAL A 539 4.98 7.75 -18.87
N ARG A 540 5.16 6.61 -18.20
CA ARG A 540 4.84 6.47 -16.78
C ARG A 540 5.68 5.37 -16.13
N PRO A 541 6.25 5.59 -14.91
CA PRO A 541 6.84 4.51 -14.13
C PRO A 541 5.76 3.71 -13.38
N ILE A 542 6.13 2.52 -12.91
CA ILE A 542 5.46 1.80 -11.83
C ILE A 542 6.36 1.89 -10.61
N GLY A 543 5.91 2.61 -9.57
CA GLY A 543 6.68 2.82 -8.36
C GLY A 543 6.75 1.60 -7.43
N TRP A 544 7.63 1.63 -6.42
CA TRP A 544 7.80 0.54 -5.46
C TRP A 544 6.51 0.18 -4.73
N SER A 545 5.81 1.18 -4.18
CA SER A 545 4.56 0.98 -3.44
C SER A 545 3.45 0.49 -4.35
N GLU A 546 3.38 1.03 -5.56
CA GLU A 546 2.41 0.64 -6.58
C GLU A 546 2.62 -0.82 -7.03
N ASN A 547 3.87 -1.24 -7.26
CA ASN A 547 4.18 -2.63 -7.62
C ASN A 547 3.77 -3.60 -6.50
N LEU A 548 3.99 -3.25 -5.23
CA LEU A 548 3.54 -4.04 -4.09
C LEU A 548 2.01 -4.08 -3.98
N GLU A 549 1.33 -2.94 -4.13
CA GLU A 549 -0.13 -2.87 -4.08
C GLU A 549 -0.78 -3.71 -5.19
N LEU A 550 -0.28 -3.58 -6.42
CA LEU A 550 -0.77 -4.35 -7.57
C LEU A 550 -0.54 -5.86 -7.41
N THR A 551 0.64 -6.28 -6.92
CA THR A 551 0.92 -7.70 -6.65
C THR A 551 -0.01 -8.26 -5.59
N THR A 552 -0.34 -7.47 -4.57
CA THR A 552 -1.30 -7.83 -3.52
C THR A 552 -2.73 -7.90 -4.07
N LEU A 553 -3.13 -6.90 -4.87
CA LEU A 553 -4.45 -6.83 -5.49
C LEU A 553 -4.77 -8.09 -6.29
N VAL A 554 -3.91 -8.48 -7.23
CA VAL A 554 -4.13 -9.64 -8.10
C VAL A 554 -3.58 -10.95 -7.51
N ARG A 555 -3.11 -10.94 -6.27
CA ARG A 555 -2.51 -12.07 -5.56
C ARG A 555 -1.34 -12.73 -6.29
N ASN A 556 -0.43 -11.92 -6.81
CA ASN A 556 0.83 -12.43 -7.31
C ASN A 556 1.77 -12.70 -6.13
N THR A 557 1.87 -13.94 -5.69
CA THR A 557 2.65 -14.36 -4.52
C THR A 557 4.12 -14.62 -4.82
N HIS A 558 4.59 -14.43 -6.05
CA HIS A 558 5.98 -14.69 -6.40
C HIS A 558 6.92 -13.65 -5.77
N PRO A 559 7.87 -14.06 -4.90
CA PRO A 559 8.64 -13.13 -4.07
C PRO A 559 9.57 -12.21 -4.87
N ILE A 560 9.88 -12.49 -6.12
CA ILE A 560 10.70 -11.64 -6.98
C ILE A 560 10.10 -10.24 -7.20
N HIS A 561 8.81 -10.07 -6.96
CA HIS A 561 8.11 -8.80 -7.15
C HIS A 561 8.14 -7.89 -5.91
N PHE A 562 8.50 -8.42 -4.71
CA PHE A 562 8.41 -7.65 -3.47
C PHE A 562 9.44 -8.02 -2.40
N ASP A 563 10.07 -9.20 -2.42
CA ASP A 563 11.01 -9.63 -1.37
C ASP A 563 12.43 -9.14 -1.67
N ALA A 564 12.67 -7.85 -1.37
CA ALA A 564 13.97 -7.24 -1.55
C ALA A 564 15.05 -7.83 -0.62
N GLN A 565 14.67 -8.51 0.47
CA GLN A 565 15.63 -9.19 1.34
C GLN A 565 16.20 -10.43 0.63
N ARG A 566 15.37 -11.17 -0.08
CA ARG A 566 15.77 -12.38 -0.82
C ARG A 566 16.52 -12.07 -2.11
N TYR A 567 16.08 -11.08 -2.87
CA TYR A 567 16.59 -10.80 -4.23
C TYR A 567 17.51 -9.59 -4.31
N GLY A 568 17.62 -8.82 -3.22
CA GLY A 568 18.24 -7.49 -3.26
C GLY A 568 17.34 -6.48 -3.98
N ARG A 569 17.49 -5.19 -3.67
CA ARG A 569 16.64 -4.14 -4.27
C ARG A 569 16.73 -4.09 -5.80
N LYS A 570 17.92 -4.37 -6.36
CA LYS A 570 18.14 -4.43 -7.82
C LYS A 570 17.64 -5.72 -8.48
N GLY A 571 17.22 -6.71 -7.71
CA GLY A 571 16.66 -7.96 -8.22
C GLY A 571 15.13 -8.00 -8.19
N ILE A 572 14.49 -6.95 -7.66
CA ILE A 572 13.03 -6.82 -7.70
C ILE A 572 12.61 -6.35 -9.09
N VAL A 573 11.62 -7.05 -9.65
CA VAL A 573 11.09 -6.75 -10.99
C VAL A 573 9.60 -6.46 -10.95
N VAL A 574 9.14 -5.60 -11.84
CA VAL A 574 7.71 -5.38 -12.06
C VAL A 574 7.10 -6.62 -12.74
N CYS A 575 5.91 -7.03 -12.29
CA CYS A 575 5.20 -8.15 -12.90
C CYS A 575 4.95 -7.88 -14.39
N GLY A 576 5.27 -8.88 -15.24
CA GLY A 576 5.14 -8.74 -16.69
C GLY A 576 3.73 -8.40 -17.16
N GLY A 577 2.70 -8.90 -16.49
CA GLY A 577 1.30 -8.53 -16.76
C GLY A 577 1.02 -7.05 -16.51
N PHE A 578 1.65 -6.42 -15.49
CA PHE A 578 1.51 -4.98 -15.23
C PHE A 578 2.23 -4.14 -16.27
N VAL A 579 3.44 -4.58 -16.68
CA VAL A 579 4.16 -3.94 -17.78
C VAL A 579 3.30 -3.93 -19.04
N GLN A 580 2.67 -5.07 -19.37
CA GLN A 580 1.77 -5.17 -20.51
C GLN A 580 0.54 -4.27 -20.36
N ALA A 581 -0.13 -4.27 -19.20
CA ALA A 581 -1.30 -3.44 -18.95
C ALA A 581 -0.98 -1.94 -19.07
N LEU A 582 0.17 -1.50 -18.54
CA LEU A 582 0.57 -0.09 -18.63
C LEU A 582 0.90 0.31 -20.08
N VAL A 583 1.68 -0.50 -20.79
CA VAL A 583 2.03 -0.23 -22.19
C VAL A 583 0.78 -0.16 -23.09
N GLN A 584 -0.20 -1.04 -22.86
CA GLN A 584 -1.48 -1.00 -23.57
C GLN A 584 -2.29 0.25 -23.21
N GLY A 585 -2.29 0.64 -21.95
CA GLY A 585 -2.97 1.85 -21.48
C GLY A 585 -2.36 3.12 -22.09
N LEU A 586 -1.02 3.20 -22.16
CA LEU A 586 -0.32 4.33 -22.79
C LEU A 586 -0.60 4.43 -24.30
N ALA A 587 -0.84 3.30 -24.96
CA ALA A 587 -1.21 3.26 -26.40
C ALA A 587 -2.73 3.45 -26.64
N SER A 588 -3.56 3.45 -25.58
CA SER A 588 -5.03 3.47 -25.72
C SER A 588 -5.61 4.72 -26.41
N PRO A 589 -5.00 5.89 -26.40
CA PRO A 589 -5.56 7.06 -27.08
C PRO A 589 -5.83 6.84 -28.58
N GLU A 590 -5.00 6.10 -29.29
CA GLU A 590 -5.13 5.81 -30.71
C GLU A 590 -6.02 4.59 -31.00
N PHE A 591 -6.17 3.70 -30.00
CA PHE A 591 -6.95 2.45 -30.12
C PHE A 591 -8.15 2.47 -29.19
N ARG A 592 -9.02 3.50 -29.34
CA ARG A 592 -10.26 3.65 -28.51
C ARG A 592 -11.43 2.86 -29.09
N GLN A 593 -12.48 2.77 -28.25
CA GLN A 593 -13.77 2.17 -28.57
C GLN A 593 -13.62 0.69 -28.96
N VAL A 594 -12.77 0.01 -28.23
CA VAL A 594 -12.55 -1.43 -28.39
C VAL A 594 -13.72 -2.16 -27.74
N ILE A 595 -14.41 -2.99 -28.53
CA ILE A 595 -15.50 -3.83 -28.08
C ILE A 595 -15.08 -5.28 -27.84
N GLU A 596 -13.97 -5.70 -28.46
CA GLU A 596 -13.36 -7.00 -28.24
C GLU A 596 -11.84 -6.90 -28.42
N GLU A 597 -11.08 -7.51 -27.51
CA GLU A 597 -9.63 -7.59 -27.56
C GLU A 597 -9.18 -9.04 -27.48
N ARG A 598 -8.17 -9.37 -28.26
CA ARG A 598 -7.50 -10.67 -28.23
C ARG A 598 -5.98 -10.47 -28.35
N LEU A 599 -5.22 -11.13 -27.49
CA LEU A 599 -3.76 -11.17 -27.55
C LEU A 599 -3.34 -12.39 -28.37
N ILE A 600 -2.70 -12.18 -29.51
CA ILE A 600 -2.12 -13.27 -30.31
C ILE A 600 -0.91 -13.83 -29.58
N HIS A 601 0.05 -12.98 -29.27
CA HIS A 601 1.19 -13.34 -28.42
C HIS A 601 1.83 -12.10 -27.78
N SER A 602 2.50 -12.30 -26.66
CA SER A 602 3.45 -11.35 -26.10
C SER A 602 4.66 -12.07 -25.52
N PHE A 603 5.79 -11.39 -25.49
CA PHE A 603 6.98 -11.86 -24.80
C PHE A 603 7.76 -10.69 -24.21
N HIS A 604 8.44 -10.94 -23.08
CA HIS A 604 9.30 -9.97 -22.44
C HIS A 604 10.71 -10.06 -23.02
N ALA A 605 11.21 -8.93 -23.51
CA ALA A 605 12.55 -8.81 -24.10
C ALA A 605 13.57 -8.22 -23.10
N GLY A 606 13.09 -7.45 -22.13
CA GLY A 606 13.87 -6.82 -21.08
C GLY A 606 13.17 -6.85 -19.72
N THR A 607 13.95 -6.72 -18.66
CA THR A 607 13.45 -6.63 -17.28
C THR A 607 13.09 -5.20 -16.96
N VAL A 608 11.93 -4.98 -16.37
CA VAL A 608 11.48 -3.69 -15.85
C VAL A 608 11.62 -3.71 -14.33
N MET A 609 12.32 -2.73 -13.80
CA MET A 609 12.43 -2.51 -12.35
C MET A 609 11.44 -1.44 -11.89
N PRO A 610 11.04 -1.45 -10.61
CA PRO A 610 10.29 -0.32 -10.07
C PRO A 610 11.05 1.00 -10.31
N GLU A 611 10.32 2.05 -10.69
CA GLU A 611 10.77 3.39 -11.08
C GLU A 611 11.30 3.50 -12.53
N ASP A 612 11.46 2.40 -13.29
CA ASP A 612 11.71 2.52 -14.72
C ASP A 612 10.51 3.18 -15.42
N ARG A 613 10.79 4.17 -16.27
CA ARG A 613 9.76 4.82 -17.08
C ARG A 613 9.40 3.93 -18.25
N LEU A 614 8.13 3.59 -18.37
CA LEU A 614 7.59 2.85 -19.49
C LEU A 614 6.95 3.79 -20.51
N GLY A 615 7.21 3.52 -21.78
CA GLY A 615 6.59 4.14 -22.94
C GLY A 615 6.07 3.11 -23.92
N ALA A 616 5.43 3.54 -24.99
CA ALA A 616 4.87 2.68 -26.02
C ALA A 616 5.19 3.15 -27.43
N LEU A 617 5.36 2.18 -28.34
CA LEU A 617 5.54 2.36 -29.77
C LEU A 617 4.75 1.30 -30.48
N SER A 618 3.81 1.67 -31.37
CA SER A 618 2.94 0.71 -32.05
C SER A 618 3.13 0.76 -33.56
N ARG A 619 2.90 -0.39 -34.20
CA ARG A 619 2.71 -0.49 -35.64
C ARG A 619 1.40 -1.19 -35.94
N VAL A 620 0.59 -0.62 -36.81
CA VAL A 620 -0.61 -1.23 -37.36
C VAL A 620 -0.19 -2.23 -38.45
N LEU A 621 -0.44 -3.50 -38.20
CA LEU A 621 -0.08 -4.57 -39.15
C LEU A 621 -1.15 -4.76 -40.22
N GLU A 622 -2.44 -4.66 -39.82
CA GLU A 622 -3.58 -4.85 -40.69
C GLU A 622 -4.79 -4.06 -40.19
N VAL A 623 -5.58 -3.52 -41.09
CA VAL A 623 -6.92 -2.95 -40.82
C VAL A 623 -7.91 -3.60 -41.75
N ARG A 624 -8.99 -4.18 -41.21
CA ARG A 624 -10.03 -4.86 -41.96
C ARG A 624 -11.40 -4.32 -41.56
N ASP A 625 -12.11 -3.75 -42.51
CA ASP A 625 -13.51 -3.36 -42.35
C ASP A 625 -14.41 -4.62 -42.28
N LEU A 626 -15.25 -4.73 -41.24
CA LEU A 626 -16.15 -5.86 -41.04
C LEU A 626 -17.54 -5.63 -41.66
N GLY A 627 -17.82 -4.45 -42.18
CA GLY A 627 -19.07 -4.10 -42.89
C GLY A 627 -20.27 -3.84 -41.97
N ASP A 628 -20.11 -3.97 -40.66
CA ASP A 628 -21.17 -3.77 -39.64
C ASP A 628 -20.95 -2.49 -38.81
N GLY A 629 -20.17 -1.55 -39.33
CA GLY A 629 -19.77 -0.33 -38.59
C GLY A 629 -18.59 -0.56 -37.66
N THR A 630 -18.00 -1.75 -37.66
CA THR A 630 -16.80 -2.08 -36.90
C THR A 630 -15.62 -2.40 -37.83
N GLU A 631 -14.43 -2.30 -37.30
CA GLU A 631 -13.20 -2.72 -37.98
C GLU A 631 -12.34 -3.59 -37.04
N GLU A 632 -11.55 -4.46 -37.63
CA GLU A 632 -10.54 -5.24 -36.93
C GLU A 632 -9.16 -4.63 -37.21
N VAL A 633 -8.43 -4.30 -36.15
CA VAL A 633 -7.07 -3.75 -36.22
C VAL A 633 -6.11 -4.74 -35.61
N VAL A 634 -5.16 -5.23 -36.40
CA VAL A 634 -4.02 -6.02 -35.89
C VAL A 634 -2.88 -5.06 -35.59
N VAL A 635 -2.45 -5.01 -34.34
CA VAL A 635 -1.41 -4.07 -33.88
C VAL A 635 -0.29 -4.80 -33.15
N SER A 636 0.95 -4.45 -33.48
CA SER A 636 2.14 -4.85 -32.74
C SER A 636 2.63 -3.66 -31.92
N THR A 637 2.70 -3.82 -30.60
CA THR A 637 3.12 -2.77 -29.67
C THR A 637 4.40 -3.18 -28.95
N LEU A 638 5.41 -2.32 -28.95
CA LEU A 638 6.62 -2.42 -28.16
C LEU A 638 6.46 -1.59 -26.88
N GLY A 639 6.73 -2.20 -25.74
CA GLY A 639 6.92 -1.47 -24.49
C GLY A 639 8.37 -1.03 -24.36
N LEU A 640 8.60 0.24 -24.09
CA LEU A 640 9.92 0.87 -24.04
C LEU A 640 10.32 1.18 -22.60
N ILE A 641 11.62 1.00 -22.28
CA ILE A 641 12.18 1.29 -20.96
C ILE A 641 13.05 2.54 -21.05
N ASN A 642 12.72 3.57 -20.28
CA ASN A 642 13.52 4.80 -20.13
C ASN A 642 13.82 5.49 -21.49
N VAL A 643 12.86 5.44 -22.43
CA VAL A 643 12.92 6.14 -23.72
C VAL A 643 12.02 7.37 -23.65
N ASP A 644 12.54 8.51 -24.05
CA ASP A 644 11.73 9.68 -24.33
C ASP A 644 11.35 9.64 -25.81
N VAL A 645 10.10 9.25 -26.07
CA VAL A 645 9.61 8.98 -27.45
C VAL A 645 9.67 10.25 -28.31
N GLU A 646 9.35 11.42 -27.74
CA GLU A 646 9.34 12.68 -28.48
C GLU A 646 10.75 13.18 -28.79
N GLN A 647 11.69 13.02 -27.87
CA GLN A 647 13.05 13.52 -28.03
C GLN A 647 13.96 12.54 -28.77
N GLU A 648 13.77 11.25 -28.56
CA GLU A 648 14.70 10.23 -29.03
C GLU A 648 14.24 9.48 -30.28
N LEU A 649 12.93 9.44 -30.59
CA LEU A 649 12.41 8.63 -31.69
C LEU A 649 11.80 9.43 -32.86
N VAL A 650 11.47 10.71 -32.66
CA VAL A 650 10.95 11.53 -33.77
C VAL A 650 12.04 11.69 -34.82
N GLY A 651 11.72 11.30 -36.06
CA GLY A 651 12.66 11.33 -37.19
C GLY A 651 13.61 10.11 -37.26
N VAL A 652 13.54 9.18 -36.33
CA VAL A 652 14.32 7.95 -36.38
C VAL A 652 13.61 6.91 -37.26
N ALA A 653 14.34 6.26 -38.17
CA ALA A 653 13.82 5.15 -38.95
C ALA A 653 13.64 3.92 -38.05
N ILE A 654 12.41 3.50 -37.84
CA ILE A 654 12.08 2.32 -37.05
C ILE A 654 11.92 1.09 -37.96
N PRO A 655 12.74 0.03 -37.83
CA PRO A 655 12.68 -1.13 -38.70
C PRO A 655 11.38 -1.92 -38.56
N ASP A 656 10.79 -2.30 -39.67
CA ASP A 656 9.59 -3.15 -39.75
C ASP A 656 9.75 -4.46 -39.00
N ALA A 657 10.93 -5.06 -39.06
CA ALA A 657 11.26 -6.32 -38.44
C ALA A 657 11.08 -6.34 -36.89
N LEU A 658 11.05 -5.16 -36.26
CA LEU A 658 10.76 -5.07 -34.82
C LEU A 658 9.31 -5.41 -34.48
N PHE A 659 8.39 -5.31 -35.44
CA PHE A 659 6.94 -5.42 -35.26
C PHE A 659 6.31 -6.66 -35.85
N GLY A 660 7.08 -7.56 -36.48
CA GLY A 660 6.52 -8.72 -37.17
C GLY A 660 5.45 -9.48 -36.36
N PRO A 661 4.49 -10.13 -37.05
CA PRO A 661 3.40 -10.85 -36.39
C PRO A 661 3.85 -12.10 -35.65
N GLU A 662 5.01 -12.67 -36.02
CA GLU A 662 5.53 -13.88 -35.43
C GLU A 662 6.36 -13.64 -34.18
N PRO A 663 6.31 -14.54 -33.16
CA PRO A 663 7.17 -14.49 -32.02
C PRO A 663 8.66 -14.56 -32.42
N VAL A 664 9.48 -13.69 -31.82
CA VAL A 664 10.94 -13.72 -31.98
C VAL A 664 11.64 -13.90 -30.66
N LYS A 665 12.82 -14.49 -30.68
CA LYS A 665 13.64 -14.60 -29.46
C LYS A 665 14.12 -13.21 -29.02
N PRO A 666 14.21 -12.91 -27.69
CA PRO A 666 14.74 -11.64 -27.21
C PRO A 666 16.13 -11.28 -27.78
N ALA A 667 17.00 -12.28 -27.97
CA ALA A 667 18.32 -12.06 -28.57
C ALA A 667 18.23 -11.59 -30.03
N THR A 668 17.27 -12.10 -30.82
CA THR A 668 17.03 -11.68 -32.21
C THR A 668 16.54 -10.23 -32.23
N LEU A 669 15.61 -9.87 -31.34
CA LEU A 669 15.11 -8.51 -31.24
C LEU A 669 16.23 -7.53 -30.87
N ARG A 670 17.11 -7.92 -29.93
CA ARG A 670 18.28 -7.13 -29.56
C ARG A 670 19.24 -6.92 -30.75
N ALA A 671 19.55 -8.00 -31.47
CA ALA A 671 20.44 -7.91 -32.64
C ALA A 671 19.87 -6.99 -33.74
N LEU A 672 18.56 -6.98 -33.94
CA LEU A 672 17.87 -6.06 -34.84
C LEU A 672 18.02 -4.60 -34.38
N CYS A 673 17.87 -4.34 -33.08
CA CYS A 673 18.07 -3.01 -32.53
C CYS A 673 19.52 -2.56 -32.71
N THR A 674 20.51 -3.37 -32.32
CA THR A 674 21.94 -3.03 -32.49
C THR A 674 22.28 -2.70 -33.94
N ALA A 675 21.73 -3.44 -34.89
CA ALA A 675 22.05 -3.26 -36.32
C ALA A 675 21.31 -2.07 -36.96
N HIS A 676 20.06 -1.80 -36.58
CA HIS A 676 19.18 -0.92 -37.35
C HIS A 676 18.49 0.19 -36.56
N CYS A 677 18.45 0.10 -35.22
CA CYS A 677 17.84 1.11 -34.36
C CYS A 677 18.53 1.15 -32.98
N PRO A 678 19.81 1.58 -32.91
CA PRO A 678 20.63 1.49 -31.67
C PRO A 678 20.00 2.21 -30.46
N VAL A 679 19.18 3.22 -30.68
CA VAL A 679 18.47 3.94 -29.61
C VAL A 679 17.55 3.02 -28.80
N LEU A 680 17.06 1.94 -29.39
CA LEU A 680 16.21 0.93 -28.72
C LEU A 680 16.98 -0.29 -28.20
N GLU A 681 18.30 -0.33 -28.35
CA GLU A 681 19.11 -1.45 -27.87
C GLU A 681 19.00 -1.59 -26.36
N ASN A 682 18.62 -2.81 -25.89
CA ASN A 682 18.35 -3.13 -24.48
C ASN A 682 17.25 -2.27 -23.80
N ARG A 683 16.45 -1.53 -24.58
CA ARG A 683 15.40 -0.65 -24.06
C ARG A 683 13.98 -1.11 -24.44
N ILE A 684 13.83 -2.32 -24.97
CA ILE A 684 12.52 -2.94 -25.20
C ILE A 684 12.17 -3.86 -24.04
N ALA A 685 11.09 -3.53 -23.32
CA ALA A 685 10.56 -4.33 -22.21
C ALA A 685 9.79 -5.54 -22.72
N LEU A 686 8.87 -5.30 -23.66
CA LEU A 686 7.99 -6.32 -24.20
C LEU A 686 7.64 -6.03 -25.67
N ARG A 687 7.22 -7.08 -26.38
CA ARG A 687 6.46 -6.96 -27.62
C ARG A 687 5.16 -7.73 -27.48
N ALA A 688 4.04 -7.11 -27.85
CA ALA A 688 2.70 -7.70 -27.84
C ALA A 688 2.02 -7.50 -29.20
N VAL A 689 1.45 -8.56 -29.76
CA VAL A 689 0.61 -8.51 -30.97
C VAL A 689 -0.83 -8.79 -30.57
N ARG A 690 -1.72 -7.83 -30.87
CA ARG A 690 -3.13 -7.86 -30.48
C ARG A 690 -4.04 -7.70 -31.69
N VAL A 691 -5.24 -8.25 -31.58
CA VAL A 691 -6.36 -7.98 -32.47
C VAL A 691 -7.39 -7.22 -31.70
N LEU A 692 -7.77 -6.06 -32.19
CA LEU A 692 -8.75 -5.16 -31.61
C LEU A 692 -9.93 -5.04 -32.58
N ARG A 693 -11.12 -5.52 -32.17
CA ARG A 693 -12.37 -5.16 -32.85
C ARG A 693 -12.87 -3.89 -32.20
N ARG A 694 -13.03 -2.85 -33.00
CA ARG A 694 -13.42 -1.53 -32.51
C ARG A 694 -14.43 -0.88 -33.46
N ILE A 695 -15.08 0.16 -32.98
CA ILE A 695 -15.94 0.99 -33.81
C ILE A 695 -15.07 1.69 -34.87
N LYS A 696 -15.53 1.61 -36.13
CA LYS A 696 -14.85 2.25 -37.24
C LYS A 696 -14.84 3.77 -37.06
N ALA A 697 -13.72 4.40 -37.47
CA ALA A 697 -13.52 5.85 -37.39
C ALA A 697 -14.44 6.64 -38.33
#